data_24729b880d4f5ff273cd1c63176c26fb
#
_entry.id   24729b880d4f5ff273cd1c63176c26fb
#
_cell.length_a   1.000
_cell.length_b   1.000
_cell.length_c   1.000
_cell.angle_alpha   90.00
_cell.angle_beta   90.00
_cell.angle_gamma   90.00
#
_symmetry.space_group_name_H-M   'P 1'
#
loop_
_entity.id
_entity.type
_entity.pdbx_description
1 polymer ?
#
loop_
_entity_poly.entity_id
_entity_poly.type
_entity_poly.pdbx_seq_one_letter_code
_entity_poly.pdbx_strand_id
1 'polypeptide(L)'
;MHKSCIRCLLVATAISAGSLSLAAAPSALSSRAFGDDTKKEKKEEDKYTKFFKDKKVETARGKFVTLHKIDGSVYLELPTKYLGKELMMGAKITSTTDPDYLAVGSMNSAPIVFRFEKQDSVIVMKAPNSIVYRRDASPELQKALELNYRDQSVESFTPEVYKADSSAVVLKINSLVTESSPFFEIVPSQQGPFKITSSRNSSLTFVRGLKAFDTNASVRVEMNFSVNASLMGVLTVAKDMPLTAEVTYTILPVEASNAIPRFADARVGYQTTRKVSFPDYLDQSEPVYLAHRWQLVPKDKKAYAKGQLTEPEKKIVFYLDSAFPASWQRPIREGVLRWNKAFEAAGFRNAIEVRDFPKNDKQFDPDNLEYSCIRYIPNSQETIASSNWTDPRTGEIFSGNLTIYNNVEALMHKQRFIGTAAVDPQVRSSRLPQALFEESLSQLVTQEMGSVLGLLRNYAASASYTTDQLRSAKFTKESGLTPSILDGVTYNYLAQPSDKGVRLINDQLGVYDLFAIDWGYRYFDLKGDPAAEAKELLSRVDKRAREPYLRYAPEQRYAVDPTVRTEDLGNDPIKTAELTMKNLAFIQSNLSKWITNDPDSRKKKSLYLAIVQGYYLQLKNAMSLVGGVVCQESRLSTSLPRYQVVPKAKQREAFQWLLREAKDFQGKADRNFERKGFIDVSYYDQLLEFLVKDIYDLRSRIIIASQVDSKTYSLGEYFDDLYQATFASTIAGKSPNHMERLMQIAFIDKSIAGTVNPRNATPGMPYSFAGAPASVGGKLISLTSTTDYSDALKSGRVNYGGGDPSASIYPMANVPA
;
A
#
# COMPACT_ATOMS: atom_id res chain seq x y z
N MET A 1 -7.23 -11.28 31.11
CA MET A 1 -7.41 -12.64 31.66
C MET A 1 -8.18 -13.49 30.69
N HIS A 2 -7.58 -14.45 30.17
CA HIS A 2 -7.84 -15.81 29.67
C HIS A 2 -7.06 -16.02 28.40
N LYS A 3 -5.88 -16.62 28.47
CA LYS A 3 -5.48 -18.03 28.53
C LYS A 3 -6.18 -18.87 27.45
N SER A 4 -5.39 -19.26 26.48
CA SER A 4 -5.54 -20.57 25.85
C SER A 4 -4.16 -21.15 25.61
N CYS A 5 -3.84 -22.12 26.45
CA CYS A 5 -2.79 -23.10 26.24
C CYS A 5 -3.18 -24.05 25.13
N ILE A 6 -2.25 -24.38 24.28
CA ILE A 6 -2.35 -25.51 23.36
C ILE A 6 -1.38 -26.59 23.80
N ARG A 7 -1.95 -27.74 23.89
CA ARG A 7 -1.48 -29.02 24.41
C ARG A 7 -0.25 -29.54 23.71
N CYS A 8 0.73 -29.90 24.54
CA CYS A 8 1.63 -31.01 24.29
C CYS A 8 0.87 -32.35 24.48
N LEU A 9 1.02 -33.26 23.55
CA LEU A 9 0.69 -34.64 23.76
C LEU A 9 1.95 -35.49 23.56
N LEU A 10 2.50 -35.93 24.67
CA LEU A 10 3.49 -36.98 24.77
C LEU A 10 2.78 -38.33 24.58
N VAL A 11 3.36 -39.20 23.76
CA VAL A 11 3.14 -40.63 23.88
C VAL A 11 4.54 -41.29 23.96
N ALA A 12 4.79 -41.85 25.11
CA ALA A 12 5.92 -42.71 25.37
C ALA A 12 5.47 -44.19 25.33
N THR A 13 6.46 -45.03 25.28
CA THR A 13 6.50 -46.51 25.43
C THR A 13 6.50 -47.28 24.09
N ALA A 14 7.32 -48.31 23.91
CA ALA A 14 8.02 -49.19 24.84
C ALA A 14 9.26 -49.84 24.19
N ILE A 15 10.16 -50.16 25.05
CA ILE A 15 11.40 -50.92 24.87
C ILE A 15 11.08 -52.41 24.60
N SER A 16 11.80 -53.05 23.67
CA SER A 16 12.16 -54.46 23.88
C SER A 16 13.53 -54.77 23.27
N ALA A 17 14.37 -55.30 24.07
CA ALA A 17 15.74 -55.73 23.80
C ALA A 17 15.76 -57.08 23.08
N GLY A 18 16.78 -57.31 22.28
CA GLY A 18 17.10 -58.58 21.70
C GLY A 18 18.54 -58.66 21.23
N SER A 19 19.26 -59.41 21.92
CA SER A 19 20.72 -59.54 22.02
C SER A 19 21.46 -60.18 20.83
N LEU A 20 22.71 -59.75 20.69
CA LEU A 20 23.95 -60.42 20.27
C LEU A 20 23.94 -61.69 19.44
N SER A 21 24.76 -61.71 18.38
CA SER A 21 25.88 -62.63 18.34
C SER A 21 26.98 -62.20 17.34
N LEU A 22 28.20 -62.19 17.83
CA LEU A 22 29.48 -62.15 17.07
C LEU A 22 29.70 -63.51 16.39
N ALA A 23 30.25 -63.51 15.19
CA ALA A 23 31.14 -64.59 14.74
C ALA A 23 32.19 -64.05 13.77
N ALA A 24 33.42 -64.41 14.05
CA ALA A 24 34.65 -63.98 13.43
C ALA A 24 34.97 -64.72 12.12
N ALA A 25 35.94 -64.13 11.42
CA ALA A 25 36.57 -64.62 10.18
C ALA A 25 37.22 -66.03 10.28
N PRO A 26 37.60 -66.60 9.16
CA PRO A 26 38.98 -66.33 8.71
C PRO A 26 39.25 -66.37 7.21
N SER A 27 40.40 -65.82 6.88
CA SER A 27 41.14 -65.74 5.63
C SER A 27 41.40 -67.09 4.93
N ALA A 28 41.39 -67.04 3.59
CA ALA A 28 42.22 -67.93 2.80
C ALA A 28 42.64 -67.23 1.49
N LEU A 29 43.94 -67.05 1.36
CA LEU A 29 44.63 -66.77 0.10
C LEU A 29 44.60 -68.00 -0.85
N SER A 30 44.28 -67.71 -2.11
CA SER A 30 44.67 -68.57 -3.23
C SER A 30 44.93 -67.79 -4.47
N SER A 31 46.22 -67.89 -4.95
CA SER A 31 46.68 -67.35 -6.23
C SER A 31 46.32 -68.22 -7.39
N ARG A 32 46.07 -67.60 -8.56
CA ARG A 32 46.29 -67.98 -10.00
C ARG A 32 45.19 -67.48 -10.82
N ALA A 33 45.30 -67.02 -12.03
CA ALA A 33 46.34 -66.96 -13.05
C ALA A 33 45.83 -65.97 -14.14
N PHE A 34 46.68 -65.47 -14.95
CA PHE A 34 46.47 -64.60 -16.09
C PHE A 34 45.36 -65.11 -17.05
N GLY A 35 44.42 -64.23 -17.38
CA GLY A 35 43.53 -64.29 -18.52
C GLY A 35 43.30 -62.92 -19.03
N ASP A 36 43.81 -62.61 -20.20
CA ASP A 36 43.65 -61.40 -20.95
C ASP A 36 42.22 -61.33 -21.51
N ASP A 37 41.38 -60.52 -20.88
CA ASP A 37 40.05 -60.20 -21.42
C ASP A 37 39.85 -58.69 -21.39
N THR A 38 40.00 -58.05 -22.52
CA THR A 38 39.64 -56.68 -22.79
C THR A 38 38.13 -56.52 -22.57
N LYS A 39 37.71 -56.40 -21.32
CA LYS A 39 36.41 -55.83 -20.96
C LYS A 39 36.45 -54.34 -21.19
N LYS A 40 35.75 -53.88 -22.26
CA LYS A 40 35.32 -52.52 -22.36
C LYS A 40 34.65 -52.17 -21.02
N GLU A 41 35.32 -51.34 -20.22
CA GLU A 41 34.69 -50.70 -19.08
C GLU A 41 33.47 -49.94 -19.59
N LYS A 42 32.26 -50.43 -19.33
CA LYS A 42 31.06 -49.60 -19.37
C LYS A 42 31.29 -48.51 -18.33
N LYS A 43 31.64 -47.29 -18.78
CA LYS A 43 31.57 -46.09 -17.94
C LYS A 43 30.23 -46.13 -17.25
N GLU A 44 30.22 -46.32 -15.92
CA GLU A 44 29.02 -46.28 -15.14
C GLU A 44 28.37 -44.91 -15.35
N GLU A 45 27.15 -44.88 -15.87
CA GLU A 45 26.44 -43.66 -16.22
C GLU A 45 26.30 -42.82 -14.94
N ASP A 46 26.75 -41.58 -14.96
CA ASP A 46 26.72 -40.65 -13.84
C ASP A 46 25.29 -40.54 -13.24
N LYS A 47 25.20 -40.51 -11.91
CA LYS A 47 23.90 -40.43 -11.17
C LYS A 47 23.03 -39.25 -11.63
N TYR A 48 23.66 -38.13 -11.97
CA TYR A 48 22.96 -36.95 -12.47
C TYR A 48 22.30 -37.24 -13.84
N THR A 49 23.06 -37.79 -14.78
CA THR A 49 22.55 -38.20 -16.08
C THR A 49 21.44 -39.24 -15.93
N LYS A 50 21.63 -40.22 -15.03
CA LYS A 50 20.65 -41.26 -14.77
C LYS A 50 19.35 -40.70 -14.17
N PHE A 51 19.41 -39.64 -13.36
CA PHE A 51 18.22 -39.03 -12.77
C PHE A 51 17.27 -38.44 -13.82
N PHE A 52 17.79 -37.88 -14.90
CA PHE A 52 17.01 -37.30 -16.00
C PHE A 52 16.69 -38.27 -17.14
N LYS A 53 17.35 -39.44 -17.15
CA LYS A 53 17.18 -40.44 -18.22
C LYS A 53 15.74 -40.94 -18.24
N ASP A 54 15.22 -41.13 -19.44
CA ASP A 54 13.87 -41.64 -19.72
C ASP A 54 12.71 -40.80 -19.14
N LYS A 55 12.98 -39.56 -18.67
CA LYS A 55 11.98 -38.60 -18.19
C LYS A 55 11.72 -37.54 -19.25
N LYS A 56 10.45 -37.11 -19.36
CA LYS A 56 10.10 -35.92 -20.14
C LYS A 56 10.43 -34.69 -19.33
N VAL A 57 11.52 -34.02 -19.64
CA VAL A 57 12.04 -32.87 -18.89
C VAL A 57 11.89 -31.59 -19.71
N GLU A 58 11.17 -30.61 -19.15
CA GLU A 58 11.19 -29.22 -19.60
C GLU A 58 12.25 -28.47 -18.77
N THR A 59 13.18 -27.78 -19.43
CA THR A 59 14.31 -27.12 -18.74
C THR A 59 14.44 -25.67 -19.14
N ALA A 60 14.53 -24.77 -18.16
CA ALA A 60 14.92 -23.38 -18.32
C ALA A 60 16.30 -23.17 -17.68
N ARG A 61 17.28 -22.67 -18.47
CA ARG A 61 18.67 -22.46 -18.03
C ARG A 61 19.01 -20.98 -17.97
N GLY A 62 19.51 -20.52 -16.82
CA GLY A 62 20.06 -19.18 -16.59
C GLY A 62 21.46 -19.27 -15.97
N LYS A 63 22.14 -18.13 -15.84
CA LYS A 63 23.43 -18.08 -15.13
C LYS A 63 23.27 -18.24 -13.61
N PHE A 64 22.11 -17.84 -13.10
CA PHE A 64 21.82 -17.95 -11.67
C PHE A 64 21.54 -19.41 -11.30
N VAL A 65 20.47 -20.00 -11.85
CA VAL A 65 20.02 -21.37 -11.57
C VAL A 65 19.49 -22.01 -12.85
N THR A 66 19.27 -23.32 -12.81
CA THR A 66 18.47 -24.05 -13.80
C THR A 66 17.20 -24.56 -13.15
N LEU A 67 16.08 -24.44 -13.82
CA LEU A 67 14.79 -25.00 -13.41
C LEU A 67 14.40 -26.16 -14.32
N HIS A 68 13.87 -27.24 -13.74
CA HIS A 68 13.35 -28.35 -14.49
C HIS A 68 11.91 -28.66 -14.08
N LYS A 69 11.08 -29.07 -15.05
CA LYS A 69 9.75 -29.61 -14.79
C LYS A 69 9.73 -31.06 -15.27
N ILE A 70 9.38 -31.96 -14.37
CA ILE A 70 9.26 -33.39 -14.60
C ILE A 70 7.93 -33.86 -14.01
N ASP A 71 7.03 -34.38 -14.85
CA ASP A 71 5.72 -34.89 -14.43
C ASP A 71 4.93 -33.92 -13.53
N GLY A 72 4.93 -32.63 -13.89
CA GLY A 72 4.26 -31.57 -13.15
C GLY A 72 4.99 -31.06 -11.89
N SER A 73 6.06 -31.71 -11.47
CA SER A 73 6.90 -31.27 -10.35
C SER A 73 7.98 -30.30 -10.81
N VAL A 74 8.33 -29.35 -9.93
CA VAL A 74 9.39 -28.35 -10.18
C VAL A 74 10.64 -28.74 -9.41
N TYR A 75 11.76 -28.73 -10.11
CA TYR A 75 13.08 -28.99 -9.57
C TYR A 75 13.98 -27.79 -9.77
N LEU A 76 14.62 -27.35 -8.71
CA LEU A 76 15.64 -26.30 -8.70
C LEU A 76 17.03 -26.95 -8.71
N GLU A 77 17.78 -26.78 -9.79
CA GLU A 77 19.19 -27.09 -9.83
C GLU A 77 19.96 -25.86 -9.34
N LEU A 78 20.31 -25.91 -8.07
CA LEU A 78 20.99 -24.82 -7.35
C LEU A 78 22.51 -25.03 -7.41
N PRO A 79 23.28 -24.11 -8.00
CA PRO A 79 24.74 -24.15 -7.88
C PRO A 79 25.18 -24.09 -6.42
N THR A 80 26.08 -24.99 -6.02
CA THR A 80 26.51 -25.13 -4.61
C THR A 80 27.16 -23.88 -4.06
N LYS A 81 27.66 -22.99 -4.91
CA LYS A 81 28.16 -21.64 -4.53
C LYS A 81 27.13 -20.75 -3.87
N TYR A 82 25.82 -21.06 -4.05
CA TYR A 82 24.72 -20.33 -3.42
C TYR A 82 24.24 -20.97 -2.11
N LEU A 83 24.75 -22.10 -1.70
CA LEU A 83 24.49 -22.64 -0.37
C LEU A 83 25.09 -21.72 0.70
N GLY A 84 24.32 -21.40 1.71
CA GLY A 84 24.65 -20.44 2.76
C GLY A 84 24.51 -18.98 2.36
N LYS A 85 24.23 -18.68 1.08
CA LYS A 85 23.97 -17.31 0.63
C LYS A 85 22.48 -16.99 0.70
N GLU A 86 22.17 -15.72 0.98
CA GLU A 86 20.80 -15.24 1.02
C GLU A 86 20.21 -15.14 -0.37
N LEU A 87 19.01 -15.67 -0.48
CA LEU A 87 18.13 -15.61 -1.64
C LEU A 87 16.86 -14.87 -1.25
N MET A 88 16.17 -14.29 -2.21
CA MET A 88 14.87 -13.67 -2.02
C MET A 88 13.85 -14.37 -2.92
N MET A 89 12.63 -14.52 -2.43
CA MET A 89 11.52 -15.04 -3.22
C MET A 89 10.27 -14.21 -2.97
N GLY A 90 9.48 -14.00 -4.01
CA GLY A 90 8.18 -13.32 -3.95
C GLY A 90 7.20 -13.92 -4.94
N ALA A 91 5.93 -13.65 -4.71
CA ALA A 91 4.82 -14.12 -5.51
C ALA A 91 4.01 -12.93 -6.07
N LYS A 92 3.73 -12.94 -7.37
CA LYS A 92 3.00 -11.89 -8.08
C LYS A 92 1.84 -12.51 -8.85
N ILE A 93 0.68 -11.89 -8.79
CA ILE A 93 -0.48 -12.29 -9.60
C ILE A 93 -0.21 -11.93 -11.05
N THR A 94 -0.22 -12.94 -11.91
CA THR A 94 0.08 -12.77 -13.35
C THR A 94 -1.18 -12.76 -14.21
N SER A 95 -2.17 -13.58 -13.86
CA SER A 95 -3.51 -13.57 -14.44
C SER A 95 -4.55 -14.03 -13.42
N THR A 96 -5.81 -13.77 -13.70
CA THR A 96 -6.92 -14.17 -12.82
C THR A 96 -8.22 -14.30 -13.61
N THR A 97 -9.14 -15.11 -13.12
CA THR A 97 -10.52 -15.19 -13.62
C THR A 97 -11.42 -14.11 -13.04
N ASP A 98 -11.00 -13.46 -11.93
CA ASP A 98 -11.75 -12.38 -11.30
C ASP A 98 -10.80 -11.21 -10.96
N PRO A 99 -10.66 -10.24 -11.89
CA PRO A 99 -9.79 -9.10 -11.70
C PRO A 99 -10.32 -8.10 -10.66
N ASP A 100 -11.59 -8.16 -10.30
CA ASP A 100 -12.16 -7.28 -9.26
C ASP A 100 -11.77 -7.77 -7.86
N TYR A 101 -11.47 -9.07 -7.73
CA TYR A 101 -11.03 -9.68 -6.48
C TYR A 101 -9.50 -9.80 -6.37
N LEU A 102 -8.83 -10.22 -7.45
CA LEU A 102 -7.36 -10.31 -7.51
C LEU A 102 -6.81 -9.41 -8.61
N ALA A 103 -6.13 -8.35 -8.23
CA ALA A 103 -5.53 -7.43 -9.19
C ALA A 103 -4.29 -8.05 -9.85
N VAL A 104 -4.28 -8.13 -11.17
CA VAL A 104 -3.10 -8.56 -11.94
C VAL A 104 -1.96 -7.56 -11.72
N GLY A 105 -0.78 -8.07 -11.43
CA GLY A 105 0.40 -7.26 -11.12
C GLY A 105 0.59 -7.02 -9.62
N SER A 106 -0.40 -7.36 -8.77
CA SER A 106 -0.28 -7.22 -7.32
C SER A 106 0.61 -8.30 -6.68
N MET A 107 1.19 -7.96 -5.56
CA MET A 107 1.91 -8.84 -4.65
C MET A 107 1.20 -8.75 -3.30
N ASN A 108 0.48 -9.80 -2.92
CA ASN A 108 -0.34 -9.81 -1.70
C ASN A 108 0.48 -10.13 -0.44
N SER A 109 1.72 -10.58 -0.60
CA SER A 109 2.68 -10.80 0.47
C SER A 109 4.03 -10.18 0.11
N ALA A 110 4.74 -9.68 1.10
CA ALA A 110 6.11 -9.18 0.89
C ALA A 110 7.05 -10.31 0.45
N PRO A 111 8.09 -10.01 -0.35
CA PRO A 111 9.15 -10.97 -0.62
C PRO A 111 9.82 -11.43 0.67
N ILE A 112 10.17 -12.70 0.72
CA ILE A 112 10.90 -13.30 1.83
C ILE A 112 12.39 -13.44 1.50
N VAL A 113 13.24 -13.26 2.49
CA VAL A 113 14.67 -13.59 2.41
C VAL A 113 14.89 -14.92 3.10
N PHE A 114 15.68 -15.79 2.48
CA PHE A 114 16.02 -17.10 3.02
C PHE A 114 17.38 -17.55 2.49
N ARG A 115 17.91 -18.66 3.03
CA ARG A 115 19.09 -19.34 2.52
C ARG A 115 18.94 -20.84 2.60
N PHE A 116 19.55 -21.55 1.67
CA PHE A 116 19.69 -22.99 1.71
C PHE A 116 20.98 -23.37 2.42
N GLU A 117 20.91 -24.14 3.48
CA GLU A 117 22.07 -24.63 4.21
C GLU A 117 22.11 -26.16 4.20
N LYS A 118 23.27 -26.74 3.90
CA LYS A 118 23.46 -28.19 4.03
C LYS A 118 23.56 -28.57 5.49
N GLN A 119 22.69 -29.47 5.93
CA GLN A 119 22.74 -30.09 7.25
C GLN A 119 22.69 -31.60 7.07
N ASP A 120 23.81 -32.27 7.39
CA ASP A 120 23.96 -33.72 7.18
C ASP A 120 23.64 -34.13 5.73
N SER A 121 22.57 -34.89 5.54
CA SER A 121 22.10 -35.40 4.24
C SER A 121 21.04 -34.55 3.56
N VAL A 122 20.54 -33.47 4.20
CA VAL A 122 19.47 -32.64 3.70
C VAL A 122 19.93 -31.20 3.45
N ILE A 123 19.16 -30.48 2.65
CA ILE A 123 19.28 -29.02 2.48
C ILE A 123 18.13 -28.37 3.24
N VAL A 124 18.45 -27.55 4.23
CA VAL A 124 17.47 -26.84 5.06
C VAL A 124 17.30 -25.42 4.54
N MET A 125 16.06 -25.01 4.29
CA MET A 125 15.71 -23.61 4.04
C MET A 125 15.60 -22.89 5.38
N LYS A 126 16.42 -21.88 5.58
CA LYS A 126 16.41 -21.03 6.78
C LYS A 126 15.97 -19.62 6.41
N ALA A 127 14.99 -19.09 7.14
CA ALA A 127 14.62 -17.69 7.10
C ALA A 127 15.45 -16.91 8.14
N PRO A 128 16.27 -15.93 7.72
CA PRO A 128 17.00 -15.08 8.66
C PRO A 128 16.03 -14.33 9.57
N ASN A 129 16.35 -14.24 10.85
CA ASN A 129 15.58 -13.36 11.72
C ASN A 129 15.87 -11.90 11.35
N SER A 130 15.01 -11.36 10.50
CA SER A 130 15.13 -10.02 9.94
C SER A 130 14.58 -8.90 10.84
N ILE A 131 14.09 -9.24 12.04
CA ILE A 131 13.49 -8.27 12.97
C ILE A 131 14.56 -7.35 13.56
N VAL A 132 15.75 -7.89 13.82
CA VAL A 132 16.83 -7.15 14.50
C VAL A 132 17.72 -6.41 13.50
N TYR A 133 17.99 -5.15 13.81
CA TYR A 133 19.03 -4.37 13.13
C TYR A 133 20.40 -4.73 13.73
N ARG A 134 21.26 -5.34 12.94
CA ARG A 134 22.53 -5.94 13.44
C ARG A 134 23.78 -5.23 12.93
N ARG A 135 23.66 -4.28 12.02
CA ARG A 135 24.80 -3.69 11.30
C ARG A 135 25.81 -3.01 12.25
N ASP A 136 25.29 -2.37 13.30
CA ASP A 136 26.10 -1.61 14.26
C ASP A 136 26.35 -2.37 15.57
N ALA A 137 25.93 -3.64 15.66
CA ALA A 137 26.12 -4.46 16.86
C ALA A 137 27.57 -4.92 16.97
N SER A 138 28.16 -4.80 18.18
CA SER A 138 29.47 -5.38 18.47
C SER A 138 29.47 -6.90 18.26
N PRO A 139 30.62 -7.55 18.03
CA PRO A 139 30.71 -8.99 17.89
C PRO A 139 30.11 -9.76 19.08
N GLU A 140 30.26 -9.22 20.30
CA GLU A 140 29.71 -9.79 21.53
C GLU A 140 28.21 -9.68 21.57
N LEU A 141 27.65 -8.53 21.21
CA LEU A 141 26.22 -8.33 21.10
C LEU A 141 25.61 -9.21 19.99
N GLN A 142 26.28 -9.36 18.85
CA GLN A 142 25.84 -10.26 17.79
C GLN A 142 25.67 -11.68 18.28
N LYS A 143 26.65 -12.22 19.04
CA LYS A 143 26.57 -13.55 19.66
C LYS A 143 25.39 -13.66 20.65
N ALA A 144 25.20 -12.61 21.48
CA ALA A 144 24.07 -12.58 22.42
C ALA A 144 22.72 -12.55 21.70
N LEU A 145 22.61 -11.79 20.61
CA LEU A 145 21.38 -11.71 19.79
C LEU A 145 21.06 -13.06 19.12
N GLU A 146 22.07 -13.84 18.74
CA GLU A 146 21.87 -15.18 18.15
C GLU A 146 21.15 -16.15 19.10
N LEU A 147 21.24 -15.96 20.40
CA LEU A 147 20.54 -16.81 21.37
C LEU A 147 19.01 -16.62 21.33
N ASN A 148 18.53 -15.39 21.08
CA ASN A 148 17.12 -15.05 21.12
C ASN A 148 16.51 -14.81 19.74
N TYR A 149 17.34 -14.45 18.75
CA TYR A 149 16.93 -14.10 17.41
C TYR A 149 17.58 -15.01 16.38
N ARG A 150 17.47 -16.31 16.62
CA ARG A 150 17.98 -17.34 15.70
C ARG A 150 17.19 -17.37 14.41
N ASP A 151 17.86 -17.78 13.34
CA ASP A 151 17.20 -18.02 12.08
C ASP A 151 16.28 -19.22 12.19
N GLN A 152 15.10 -19.08 11.58
CA GLN A 152 14.08 -20.11 11.61
C GLN A 152 14.38 -21.18 10.54
N SER A 153 14.45 -22.44 10.92
CA SER A 153 14.39 -23.55 9.97
C SER A 153 12.95 -23.72 9.51
N VAL A 154 12.72 -23.51 8.22
CA VAL A 154 11.36 -23.44 7.67
C VAL A 154 10.97 -24.76 7.01
N GLU A 155 11.90 -25.33 6.23
CA GLU A 155 11.67 -26.51 5.45
C GLU A 155 12.97 -27.26 5.18
N SER A 156 12.86 -28.57 4.92
CA SER A 156 14.01 -29.39 4.56
C SER A 156 13.75 -30.09 3.23
N PHE A 157 14.76 -30.12 2.39
CA PHE A 157 14.73 -30.75 1.08
C PHE A 157 15.74 -31.90 1.04
N THR A 158 15.29 -33.07 0.67
CA THR A 158 16.20 -34.16 0.33
C THR A 158 16.79 -33.90 -1.06
N PRO A 159 18.13 -33.85 -1.20
CA PRO A 159 18.74 -33.74 -2.53
C PRO A 159 18.34 -34.93 -3.41
N GLU A 160 17.78 -34.64 -4.57
CA GLU A 160 17.46 -35.69 -5.56
C GLU A 160 18.74 -36.26 -6.18
N VAL A 161 19.65 -35.37 -6.55
CA VAL A 161 20.96 -35.72 -7.09
C VAL A 161 21.91 -34.52 -7.05
N TYR A 162 23.21 -34.78 -6.95
CA TYR A 162 24.26 -33.81 -7.18
C TYR A 162 24.87 -34.02 -8.56
N LYS A 163 25.38 -32.94 -9.17
CA LYS A 163 26.26 -33.08 -10.34
C LYS A 163 27.53 -33.87 -9.98
N ALA A 164 28.10 -34.56 -10.91
CA ALA A 164 29.27 -35.39 -10.70
C ALA A 164 30.46 -34.60 -10.10
N ASP A 165 30.61 -33.34 -10.51
CA ASP A 165 31.61 -32.40 -10.00
C ASP A 165 31.18 -31.68 -8.72
N SER A 166 30.00 -32.04 -8.16
CA SER A 166 29.40 -31.40 -6.98
C SER A 166 29.14 -29.89 -7.15
N SER A 167 29.15 -29.39 -8.35
CA SER A 167 28.95 -27.95 -8.63
C SER A 167 27.49 -27.48 -8.44
N ALA A 168 26.53 -28.42 -8.45
CA ALA A 168 25.12 -28.12 -8.22
C ALA A 168 24.39 -29.28 -7.54
N VAL A 169 23.29 -28.95 -6.89
CA VAL A 169 22.35 -29.88 -6.26
C VAL A 169 20.96 -29.67 -6.86
N VAL A 170 20.24 -30.74 -7.13
CA VAL A 170 18.85 -30.73 -7.62
C VAL A 170 17.90 -30.94 -6.43
N LEU A 171 17.00 -30.00 -6.21
CA LEU A 171 16.02 -30.00 -5.14
C LEU A 171 14.60 -29.95 -5.74
N LYS A 172 13.70 -30.79 -5.24
CA LYS A 172 12.27 -30.68 -5.57
C LYS A 172 11.64 -29.57 -4.73
N ILE A 173 11.13 -28.52 -5.37
CA ILE A 173 10.65 -27.31 -4.68
C ILE A 173 9.11 -27.11 -4.77
N ASN A 174 8.37 -28.20 -4.93
CA ASN A 174 6.90 -28.13 -5.05
C ASN A 174 6.25 -27.42 -3.86
N SER A 175 6.71 -27.65 -2.65
CA SER A 175 6.25 -27.03 -1.41
C SER A 175 6.30 -25.50 -1.45
N LEU A 176 7.29 -24.93 -2.15
CA LEU A 176 7.43 -23.49 -2.26
C LEU A 176 6.51 -22.85 -3.31
N VAL A 177 6.14 -23.60 -4.37
CA VAL A 177 5.50 -23.01 -5.56
C VAL A 177 4.16 -23.64 -5.95
N THR A 178 3.95 -24.94 -5.70
CA THR A 178 2.71 -25.64 -6.09
C THR A 178 1.86 -26.11 -4.90
N GLU A 179 2.40 -26.05 -3.70
CA GLU A 179 1.70 -26.39 -2.47
C GLU A 179 1.35 -25.13 -1.67
N SER A 180 0.66 -25.27 -0.53
CA SER A 180 0.34 -24.13 0.34
C SER A 180 1.62 -23.63 1.00
N SER A 181 2.20 -22.57 0.48
CA SER A 181 3.33 -21.91 1.11
C SER A 181 2.86 -21.10 2.32
N PRO A 182 3.50 -21.23 3.48
CA PRO A 182 3.17 -20.39 4.63
C PRO A 182 3.60 -18.92 4.45
N PHE A 183 4.34 -18.61 3.39
CA PHE A 183 4.90 -17.29 3.14
C PHE A 183 4.06 -16.41 2.22
N PHE A 184 3.24 -17.02 1.36
CA PHE A 184 2.54 -16.29 0.32
C PHE A 184 1.04 -16.56 0.38
N GLU A 185 0.31 -15.57 0.88
CA GLU A 185 -1.15 -15.55 0.81
C GLU A 185 -1.55 -15.02 -0.57
N ILE A 186 -1.94 -15.92 -1.46
CA ILE A 186 -2.31 -15.56 -2.84
C ILE A 186 -3.69 -14.90 -2.87
N VAL A 187 -4.64 -15.47 -2.15
CA VAL A 187 -6.00 -14.94 -2.01
C VAL A 187 -6.12 -14.35 -0.61
N PRO A 188 -6.17 -13.02 -0.47
CA PRO A 188 -6.21 -12.38 0.83
C PRO A 188 -7.42 -12.81 1.65
N SER A 189 -7.19 -13.23 2.88
CA SER A 189 -8.25 -13.47 3.85
C SER A 189 -8.67 -12.15 4.50
N GLN A 190 -9.96 -11.98 4.74
CA GLN A 190 -10.50 -10.82 5.43
C GLN A 190 -11.29 -11.27 6.66
N GLN A 191 -10.99 -10.65 7.80
CA GLN A 191 -11.71 -10.86 9.06
C GLN A 191 -12.50 -9.59 9.39
N GLY A 192 -13.62 -9.77 10.06
CA GLY A 192 -14.47 -8.65 10.46
C GLY A 192 -15.93 -8.87 10.08
N PRO A 193 -16.73 -7.81 10.01
CA PRO A 193 -18.14 -7.92 9.61
C PRO A 193 -18.32 -8.53 8.22
N PHE A 194 -17.41 -8.26 7.30
CA PHE A 194 -17.31 -8.96 6.01
C PHE A 194 -16.11 -9.91 6.08
N LYS A 195 -16.38 -11.19 6.13
CA LYS A 195 -15.36 -12.23 6.25
C LYS A 195 -15.17 -12.93 4.91
N ILE A 196 -13.91 -13.00 4.46
CA ILE A 196 -13.52 -13.78 3.28
C ILE A 196 -12.56 -14.87 3.72
N THR A 197 -12.79 -16.07 3.23
CA THR A 197 -11.88 -17.21 3.40
C THR A 197 -11.71 -17.91 2.07
N SER A 198 -10.53 -18.47 1.84
CA SER A 198 -10.25 -19.26 0.65
C SER A 198 -9.60 -20.59 1.01
N SER A 199 -9.86 -21.59 0.20
CA SER A 199 -9.15 -22.87 0.25
C SER A 199 -8.65 -23.21 -1.16
N ARG A 200 -7.40 -23.67 -1.25
CA ARG A 200 -6.81 -24.06 -2.51
C ARG A 200 -7.22 -25.47 -2.92
N ASN A 201 -7.51 -25.66 -4.19
CA ASN A 201 -7.73 -26.96 -4.80
C ASN A 201 -6.41 -27.48 -5.40
N SER A 202 -5.74 -28.41 -4.71
CA SER A 202 -4.45 -28.94 -5.15
C SER A 202 -4.52 -29.76 -6.45
N SER A 203 -5.67 -30.39 -6.72
CA SER A 203 -5.87 -31.18 -7.95
C SER A 203 -5.98 -30.30 -9.21
N LEU A 204 -6.25 -29.01 -9.04
CA LEU A 204 -6.33 -28.00 -10.09
C LEU A 204 -5.17 -27.00 -9.99
N THR A 205 -4.00 -27.47 -9.57
CA THR A 205 -2.77 -26.66 -9.52
C THR A 205 -1.76 -27.19 -10.57
N PHE A 206 -1.35 -26.32 -11.49
CA PHE A 206 -0.52 -26.72 -12.63
C PHE A 206 0.64 -25.75 -12.84
N VAL A 207 1.85 -26.29 -13.05
CA VAL A 207 3.00 -25.51 -13.50
C VAL A 207 2.81 -25.14 -14.98
N ARG A 208 2.69 -23.83 -15.28
CA ARG A 208 2.44 -23.32 -16.62
C ARG A 208 3.69 -22.88 -17.37
N GLY A 209 4.76 -22.55 -16.65
CA GLY A 209 6.01 -22.18 -17.29
C GLY A 209 7.17 -22.03 -16.31
N LEU A 210 8.36 -22.22 -16.86
CA LEU A 210 9.64 -21.97 -16.18
C LEU A 210 10.41 -20.94 -16.99
N LYS A 211 11.03 -19.97 -16.32
CA LYS A 211 11.97 -19.02 -16.91
C LYS A 211 13.21 -18.92 -16.02
N ALA A 212 14.38 -18.88 -16.61
CA ALA A 212 15.62 -18.68 -15.89
C ALA A 212 16.46 -17.63 -16.64
N PHE A 213 16.84 -16.59 -15.90
CA PHE A 213 17.59 -15.45 -16.40
C PHE A 213 18.98 -15.42 -15.79
N ASP A 214 19.76 -14.41 -16.13
CA ASP A 214 21.12 -14.30 -15.64
C ASP A 214 21.16 -14.03 -14.11
N THR A 215 20.18 -13.29 -13.58
CA THR A 215 20.16 -12.84 -12.17
C THR A 215 18.98 -13.35 -11.36
N ASN A 216 17.96 -13.91 -12.00
CA ASN A 216 16.79 -14.43 -11.31
C ASN A 216 16.15 -15.58 -12.11
N ALA A 217 15.19 -16.27 -11.49
CA ALA A 217 14.40 -17.31 -12.15
C ALA A 217 12.96 -17.26 -11.66
N SER A 218 12.03 -17.66 -12.51
CA SER A 218 10.61 -17.65 -12.17
C SER A 218 9.89 -18.94 -12.54
N VAL A 219 8.93 -19.30 -11.72
CA VAL A 219 7.99 -20.43 -11.92
C VAL A 219 6.59 -19.84 -11.99
N ARG A 220 5.90 -20.06 -13.10
CA ARG A 220 4.49 -19.68 -13.26
C ARG A 220 3.60 -20.87 -12.96
N VAL A 221 2.67 -20.68 -12.02
CA VAL A 221 1.77 -21.72 -11.53
C VAL A 221 0.34 -21.22 -11.63
N GLU A 222 -0.52 -22.01 -12.26
CA GLU A 222 -1.97 -21.83 -12.20
C GLU A 222 -2.50 -22.51 -10.96
N MET A 223 -3.25 -21.78 -10.16
CA MET A 223 -3.85 -22.23 -8.91
C MET A 223 -5.35 -21.98 -8.92
N ASN A 224 -6.11 -22.94 -8.42
CA ASN A 224 -7.54 -22.81 -8.23
C ASN A 224 -7.89 -22.73 -6.75
N PHE A 225 -8.82 -21.84 -6.42
CA PHE A 225 -9.30 -21.60 -5.07
C PHE A 225 -10.83 -21.70 -5.02
N SER A 226 -11.34 -22.17 -3.89
CA SER A 226 -12.73 -22.03 -3.49
C SER A 226 -12.83 -20.87 -2.50
N VAL A 227 -13.58 -19.82 -2.84
CA VAL A 227 -13.72 -18.60 -2.05
C VAL A 227 -15.08 -18.56 -1.39
N ASN A 228 -15.09 -18.27 -0.08
CA ASN A 228 -16.30 -18.09 0.69
C ASN A 228 -16.31 -16.68 1.28
N ALA A 229 -17.46 -15.99 1.15
CA ALA A 229 -17.67 -14.68 1.71
C ALA A 229 -18.96 -14.64 2.54
N SER A 230 -18.90 -14.04 3.72
CA SER A 230 -20.04 -13.87 4.61
C SER A 230 -20.07 -12.48 5.23
N LEU A 231 -21.28 -11.96 5.45
CA LEU A 231 -21.52 -10.68 6.12
C LEU A 231 -22.05 -10.96 7.52
N MET A 232 -21.43 -10.35 8.54
CA MET A 232 -21.76 -10.47 9.97
C MET A 232 -21.76 -11.91 10.50
N GLY A 233 -21.13 -12.85 9.77
CA GLY A 233 -21.14 -14.28 10.11
C GLY A 233 -22.49 -15.00 9.93
N VAL A 234 -23.52 -14.29 9.47
CA VAL A 234 -24.92 -14.80 9.36
C VAL A 234 -25.38 -14.89 7.91
N LEU A 235 -25.01 -13.91 7.06
CA LEU A 235 -25.40 -13.87 5.67
C LEU A 235 -24.27 -14.37 4.78
N THR A 236 -24.47 -15.49 4.10
CA THR A 236 -23.54 -15.98 3.08
C THR A 236 -23.71 -15.15 1.83
N VAL A 237 -22.66 -14.42 1.43
CA VAL A 237 -22.62 -13.59 0.21
C VAL A 237 -22.10 -14.40 -0.97
N ALA A 238 -21.09 -15.27 -0.73
CA ALA A 238 -20.58 -16.22 -1.70
C ALA A 238 -20.21 -17.54 -1.01
N LYS A 239 -20.51 -18.64 -1.66
CA LYS A 239 -20.17 -19.98 -1.16
C LYS A 239 -19.50 -20.76 -2.29
N ASP A 240 -18.33 -21.33 -1.98
CA ASP A 240 -17.56 -22.21 -2.85
C ASP A 240 -17.35 -21.62 -4.26
N MET A 241 -17.19 -20.29 -4.34
CA MET A 241 -16.98 -19.59 -5.60
C MET A 241 -15.61 -19.95 -6.17
N PRO A 242 -15.52 -20.52 -7.39
CA PRO A 242 -14.25 -20.89 -7.98
C PRO A 242 -13.49 -19.66 -8.45
N LEU A 243 -12.23 -19.56 -8.07
CA LEU A 243 -11.31 -18.52 -8.48
C LEU A 243 -10.03 -19.17 -9.00
N THR A 244 -9.64 -18.88 -10.22
CA THR A 244 -8.37 -19.35 -10.78
C THR A 244 -7.44 -18.17 -10.98
N ALA A 245 -6.19 -18.31 -10.53
CA ALA A 245 -5.14 -17.33 -10.73
C ALA A 245 -3.86 -17.98 -11.23
N GLU A 246 -3.14 -17.33 -12.14
CA GLU A 246 -1.73 -17.63 -12.37
C GLU A 246 -0.89 -16.76 -11.46
N VAL A 247 0.07 -17.39 -10.80
CA VAL A 247 1.02 -16.77 -9.88
C VAL A 247 2.43 -16.99 -10.41
N THR A 248 3.19 -15.93 -10.55
CA THR A 248 4.62 -16.02 -10.87
C THR A 248 5.41 -15.89 -9.57
N TYR A 249 6.06 -16.99 -9.20
CA TYR A 249 7.05 -17.01 -8.12
C TYR A 249 8.41 -16.69 -8.71
N THR A 250 9.07 -15.66 -8.19
CA THR A 250 10.41 -15.28 -8.64
C THR A 250 11.41 -15.45 -7.50
N ILE A 251 12.54 -16.10 -7.82
CA ILE A 251 13.67 -16.31 -6.90
C ILE A 251 14.92 -15.62 -7.47
N LEU A 252 15.70 -14.95 -6.60
CA LEU A 252 16.92 -14.26 -6.97
C LEU A 252 17.95 -14.32 -5.83
N PRO A 253 19.25 -14.26 -6.13
CA PRO A 253 20.26 -14.10 -5.11
C PRO A 253 20.22 -12.66 -4.57
N VAL A 254 20.23 -12.54 -3.24
CA VAL A 254 20.44 -11.24 -2.63
C VAL A 254 21.94 -11.10 -2.40
N GLU A 255 22.62 -10.55 -3.40
CA GLU A 255 24.05 -10.23 -3.22
C GLU A 255 24.18 -9.30 -2.02
N ALA A 256 25.31 -9.37 -1.31
CA ALA A 256 25.56 -8.45 -0.22
C ALA A 256 25.48 -7.02 -0.77
N SER A 257 24.30 -6.41 -0.64
CA SER A 257 24.07 -5.06 -1.12
C SER A 257 24.99 -4.12 -0.37
N ASN A 258 25.80 -3.37 -1.10
CA ASN A 258 26.56 -2.26 -0.53
C ASN A 258 25.65 -1.06 -0.21
N ALA A 259 24.34 -1.23 -0.34
CA ALA A 259 23.37 -0.20 -0.02
C ALA A 259 23.48 0.19 1.46
N ILE A 260 23.56 1.48 1.68
CA ILE A 260 23.57 2.06 3.02
C ILE A 260 22.11 2.25 3.42
N PRO A 261 21.63 1.57 4.48
CA PRO A 261 20.28 1.80 4.99
C PRO A 261 20.14 3.26 5.42
N ARG A 262 19.01 3.87 5.12
CA ARG A 262 18.65 5.20 5.58
C ARG A 262 17.59 5.11 6.65
N PHE A 263 17.90 5.62 7.86
CA PHE A 263 16.92 5.67 8.94
C PHE A 263 15.84 6.70 8.63
N ALA A 264 14.58 6.27 8.70
CA ALA A 264 13.45 7.12 8.40
C ALA A 264 13.22 8.16 9.51
N ASP A 265 12.74 9.33 9.10
CA ASP A 265 12.22 10.38 9.98
C ASP A 265 10.70 10.47 9.78
N ALA A 266 9.94 10.41 10.87
CA ALA A 266 8.47 10.46 10.85
C ALA A 266 7.90 11.71 10.18
N ARG A 267 8.70 12.76 10.02
CA ARG A 267 8.34 14.02 9.38
C ARG A 267 8.57 14.01 7.86
N VAL A 268 9.06 12.90 7.32
CA VAL A 268 9.28 12.72 5.88
C VAL A 268 8.68 11.39 5.45
N GLY A 269 7.71 11.43 4.56
CA GLY A 269 6.88 10.27 4.19
C GLY A 269 7.58 9.27 3.29
N TYR A 270 8.25 8.29 3.88
CA TYR A 270 8.81 7.15 3.17
C TYR A 270 8.17 5.84 3.63
N GLN A 271 8.01 4.91 2.70
CA GLN A 271 7.75 3.51 3.00
C GLN A 271 8.92 2.97 3.81
N THR A 272 8.66 2.08 4.78
CA THR A 272 9.70 1.65 5.71
C THR A 272 9.63 0.17 6.03
N THR A 273 10.80 -0.40 6.38
CA THR A 273 10.90 -1.68 7.07
C THR A 273 11.27 -1.43 8.53
N ARG A 274 10.42 -1.89 9.44
CA ARG A 274 10.68 -1.79 10.88
C ARG A 274 11.68 -2.84 11.32
N LYS A 275 12.65 -2.42 12.14
CA LYS A 275 13.62 -3.26 12.85
C LYS A 275 13.62 -2.93 14.33
N VAL A 276 14.27 -3.75 15.13
CA VAL A 276 14.58 -3.48 16.54
C VAL A 276 16.08 -3.34 16.69
N SER A 277 16.52 -2.25 17.27
CA SER A 277 17.93 -1.98 17.60
C SER A 277 18.15 -2.15 19.10
N PHE A 278 19.37 -2.54 19.47
CA PHE A 278 19.85 -2.67 20.84
C PHE A 278 21.09 -1.79 21.02
N PRO A 279 20.92 -0.47 21.11
CA PRO A 279 22.05 0.46 21.21
C PRO A 279 22.65 0.42 22.62
N ASP A 280 23.98 0.49 22.70
CA ASP A 280 24.73 0.44 23.97
C ASP A 280 24.46 1.67 24.87
N TYR A 281 23.89 2.74 24.32
CA TYR A 281 23.63 3.99 25.04
C TYR A 281 22.19 4.10 25.61
N LEU A 282 21.36 3.09 25.41
CA LEU A 282 19.99 3.04 25.93
C LEU A 282 19.79 1.83 26.85
N ASP A 283 18.97 2.00 27.87
CA ASP A 283 18.57 0.93 28.78
C ASP A 283 17.52 -0.01 28.19
N GLN A 284 17.08 0.26 26.94
CA GLN A 284 16.01 -0.49 26.27
C GLN A 284 16.28 -0.61 24.78
N SER A 285 15.67 -1.62 24.16
CA SER A 285 15.63 -1.70 22.72
C SER A 285 14.75 -0.61 22.13
N GLU A 286 15.10 -0.12 20.95
CA GLU A 286 14.30 0.87 20.23
C GLU A 286 13.90 0.39 18.83
N PRO A 287 12.72 0.78 18.33
CA PRO A 287 12.36 0.55 16.94
C PRO A 287 13.16 1.50 16.03
N VAL A 288 13.74 0.94 14.99
CA VAL A 288 14.34 1.69 13.88
C VAL A 288 13.61 1.36 12.59
N TYR A 289 13.45 2.35 11.72
CA TYR A 289 12.72 2.22 10.47
C TYR A 289 13.66 2.53 9.31
N LEU A 290 13.78 1.60 8.37
CA LEU A 290 14.63 1.73 7.19
C LEU A 290 13.78 2.26 6.04
N ALA A 291 14.10 3.45 5.52
CA ALA A 291 13.37 4.06 4.41
C ALA A 291 13.61 3.28 3.11
N HIS A 292 12.52 3.01 2.38
CA HIS A 292 12.60 2.36 1.08
C HIS A 292 12.98 3.38 0.01
N ARG A 293 14.07 3.12 -0.71
CA ARG A 293 14.57 4.01 -1.77
C ARG A 293 15.44 3.27 -2.77
N TRP A 294 15.53 3.78 -3.97
CA TRP A 294 16.55 3.35 -4.92
C TRP A 294 17.91 3.86 -4.49
N GLN A 295 18.95 3.05 -4.69
CA GLN A 295 20.31 3.48 -4.39
C GLN A 295 20.86 4.29 -5.57
N LEU A 296 21.16 5.57 -5.33
CA LEU A 296 21.79 6.45 -6.31
C LEU A 296 23.19 6.86 -5.81
N VAL A 297 24.19 6.60 -6.63
CA VAL A 297 25.58 7.01 -6.42
C VAL A 297 25.96 7.95 -7.55
N PRO A 298 26.53 9.14 -7.27
CA PRO A 298 26.91 10.06 -8.34
C PRO A 298 28.07 9.49 -9.17
N LYS A 299 27.94 9.55 -10.50
CA LYS A 299 28.98 9.13 -11.44
C LYS A 299 30.25 9.97 -11.31
N ASP A 300 30.10 11.26 -11.03
CA ASP A 300 31.21 12.16 -10.70
C ASP A 300 31.01 12.71 -9.27
N LYS A 301 31.62 12.02 -8.28
CA LYS A 301 31.56 12.39 -6.87
C LYS A 301 32.23 13.73 -6.60
N LYS A 302 33.26 14.11 -7.39
CA LYS A 302 33.97 15.38 -7.21
C LYS A 302 33.13 16.57 -7.67
N ALA A 303 32.47 16.44 -8.82
CA ALA A 303 31.52 17.45 -9.30
C ALA A 303 30.31 17.56 -8.36
N TYR A 304 29.77 16.42 -7.91
CA TYR A 304 28.66 16.38 -6.96
C TYR A 304 29.00 17.10 -5.64
N ALA A 305 30.17 16.86 -5.08
CA ALA A 305 30.62 17.50 -3.84
C ALA A 305 30.76 19.03 -3.98
N LYS A 306 30.94 19.53 -5.22
CA LYS A 306 30.94 20.96 -5.54
C LYS A 306 29.54 21.53 -5.81
N GLY A 307 28.49 20.74 -5.62
CA GLY A 307 27.09 21.14 -5.88
C GLY A 307 26.70 21.15 -7.35
N GLN A 308 27.48 20.54 -8.25
CA GLN A 308 27.14 20.40 -9.66
C GLN A 308 26.23 19.20 -9.87
N LEU A 309 25.23 19.35 -10.75
CA LEU A 309 24.37 18.24 -11.12
C LEU A 309 25.15 17.16 -11.89
N THR A 310 25.07 15.91 -11.45
CA THR A 310 25.70 14.76 -12.09
C THR A 310 24.67 13.67 -12.39
N GLU A 311 24.93 12.81 -13.36
CA GLU A 311 24.13 11.59 -13.54
C GLU A 311 24.49 10.58 -12.46
N PRO A 312 23.55 9.70 -12.05
CA PRO A 312 23.89 8.55 -11.22
C PRO A 312 24.69 7.52 -12.01
N GLU A 313 25.50 6.71 -11.33
CA GLU A 313 26.21 5.56 -11.94
C GLU A 313 25.22 4.59 -12.59
N LYS A 314 24.08 4.32 -11.93
CA LYS A 314 22.98 3.50 -12.42
C LYS A 314 21.69 4.33 -12.37
N LYS A 315 21.06 4.53 -13.52
CA LYS A 315 19.77 5.22 -13.61
C LYS A 315 18.63 4.30 -13.19
N ILE A 316 17.54 4.88 -12.71
CA ILE A 316 16.27 4.17 -12.52
C ILE A 316 15.59 4.09 -13.88
N VAL A 317 15.53 2.90 -14.48
CA VAL A 317 15.02 2.71 -15.84
C VAL A 317 13.67 2.00 -15.79
N PHE A 318 12.67 2.61 -16.43
CA PHE A 318 11.35 2.00 -16.60
C PHE A 318 11.13 1.64 -18.06
N TYR A 319 10.56 0.46 -18.30
CA TYR A 319 10.23 -0.03 -19.63
C TYR A 319 8.73 0.09 -19.85
N LEU A 320 8.35 0.82 -20.91
CA LEU A 320 6.97 1.09 -21.26
C LEU A 320 6.42 -0.01 -22.16
N ASP A 321 5.30 -0.60 -21.75
CA ASP A 321 4.63 -1.68 -22.46
C ASP A 321 4.12 -1.19 -23.83
N SER A 322 4.44 -1.94 -24.89
CA SER A 322 3.99 -1.67 -26.26
C SER A 322 2.48 -1.91 -26.46
N ALA A 323 1.79 -2.55 -25.51
CA ALA A 323 0.35 -2.75 -25.53
C ALA A 323 -0.45 -1.46 -25.23
N PHE A 324 0.19 -0.41 -24.70
CA PHE A 324 -0.50 0.86 -24.51
C PHE A 324 -1.00 1.48 -25.81
N PRO A 325 -2.23 2.03 -25.86
CA PRO A 325 -2.67 2.87 -26.95
C PRO A 325 -1.66 4.00 -27.23
N ALA A 326 -1.41 4.33 -28.49
CA ALA A 326 -0.40 5.31 -28.87
C ALA A 326 -0.58 6.68 -28.20
N SER A 327 -1.85 7.12 -27.99
CA SER A 327 -2.18 8.35 -27.31
C SER A 327 -1.85 8.37 -25.81
N TRP A 328 -1.65 7.20 -25.18
CA TRP A 328 -1.31 7.09 -23.77
C TRP A 328 0.19 7.15 -23.49
N GLN A 329 1.01 6.78 -24.48
CA GLN A 329 2.46 6.61 -24.29
C GLN A 329 3.16 7.91 -23.93
N ARG A 330 2.82 9.03 -24.60
CA ARG A 330 3.42 10.34 -24.34
C ARG A 330 3.11 10.83 -22.90
N PRO A 331 1.84 10.92 -22.46
CA PRO A 331 1.53 11.42 -21.11
C PRO A 331 2.08 10.51 -20.00
N ILE A 332 2.18 9.20 -20.22
CA ILE A 332 2.83 8.29 -19.27
C ILE A 332 4.31 8.63 -19.12
N ARG A 333 5.05 8.80 -20.23
CA ARG A 333 6.47 9.20 -20.18
C ARG A 333 6.66 10.53 -19.47
N GLU A 334 5.85 11.53 -19.82
CA GLU A 334 5.89 12.86 -19.20
C GLU A 334 5.66 12.76 -17.69
N GLY A 335 4.68 11.96 -17.25
CA GLY A 335 4.38 11.75 -15.84
C GLY A 335 5.52 11.13 -15.06
N VAL A 336 6.18 10.12 -15.62
CA VAL A 336 7.34 9.45 -15.00
C VAL A 336 8.55 10.38 -14.96
N LEU A 337 8.89 11.04 -16.07
CA LEU A 337 10.08 11.86 -16.22
C LEU A 337 10.00 13.18 -15.44
N ARG A 338 8.80 13.63 -15.05
CA ARG A 338 8.60 14.83 -14.23
C ARG A 338 9.38 14.77 -12.92
N TRP A 339 9.56 13.60 -12.34
CA TRP A 339 10.34 13.41 -11.09
C TRP A 339 11.81 13.75 -11.23
N ASN A 340 12.38 13.78 -12.45
CA ASN A 340 13.76 14.22 -12.66
C ASN A 340 14.02 15.63 -12.09
N LYS A 341 13.01 16.52 -12.13
CA LYS A 341 13.11 17.85 -11.50
C LYS A 341 13.31 17.75 -9.98
N ALA A 342 12.68 16.79 -9.32
CA ALA A 342 12.90 16.58 -7.88
C ALA A 342 14.27 15.97 -7.58
N PHE A 343 14.78 15.10 -8.46
CA PHE A 343 16.13 14.57 -8.35
C PHE A 343 17.23 15.63 -8.52
N GLU A 344 16.97 16.70 -9.26
CA GLU A 344 17.90 17.85 -9.32
C GLU A 344 18.09 18.50 -7.94
N ALA A 345 17.05 18.56 -7.09
CA ALA A 345 17.19 19.01 -5.71
C ALA A 345 18.13 18.13 -4.90
N ALA A 346 18.18 16.82 -5.19
CA ALA A 346 19.13 15.89 -4.58
C ALA A 346 20.51 15.88 -5.26
N GLY A 347 20.76 16.70 -6.29
CA GLY A 347 22.04 16.81 -7.00
C GLY A 347 22.18 15.88 -8.22
N PHE A 348 21.10 15.22 -8.67
CA PHE A 348 21.14 14.32 -9.81
C PHE A 348 20.39 14.89 -11.00
N ARG A 349 20.98 14.82 -12.19
CA ARG A 349 20.29 15.03 -13.47
C ARG A 349 20.01 13.69 -14.13
N ASN A 350 18.90 13.58 -14.87
CA ASN A 350 18.53 12.39 -15.63
C ASN A 350 18.55 11.09 -14.77
N ALA A 351 18.09 11.18 -13.53
CA ALA A 351 18.06 10.05 -12.61
C ALA A 351 17.10 8.94 -13.08
N ILE A 352 15.99 9.33 -13.71
CA ILE A 352 14.98 8.43 -14.25
C ILE A 352 15.02 8.46 -15.77
N GLU A 353 14.88 7.30 -16.38
CA GLU A 353 14.80 7.09 -17.82
C GLU A 353 13.62 6.19 -18.16
N VAL A 354 12.91 6.45 -19.27
CA VAL A 354 11.83 5.60 -19.79
C VAL A 354 12.23 5.08 -21.17
N ARG A 355 12.23 3.76 -21.31
CA ARG A 355 12.54 3.05 -22.57
C ARG A 355 11.32 2.30 -23.06
N ASP A 356 11.28 1.99 -24.35
CA ASP A 356 10.30 1.05 -24.90
C ASP A 356 10.69 -0.40 -24.56
N PHE A 357 9.71 -1.30 -24.55
CA PHE A 357 9.97 -2.73 -24.45
C PHE A 357 10.95 -3.16 -25.55
N PRO A 358 12.09 -3.79 -25.19
CA PRO A 358 13.07 -4.23 -26.18
C PRO A 358 12.49 -5.29 -27.12
N LYS A 359 12.64 -5.09 -28.43
CA LYS A 359 12.12 -6.02 -29.44
C LYS A 359 13.03 -7.24 -29.66
N ASN A 360 14.34 -7.09 -29.46
CA ASN A 360 15.37 -8.08 -29.83
C ASN A 360 16.22 -8.54 -28.62
N ASP A 361 15.84 -8.22 -27.40
CA ASP A 361 16.53 -8.68 -26.21
C ASP A 361 15.94 -10.02 -25.75
N LYS A 362 16.71 -11.09 -25.80
CA LYS A 362 16.29 -12.44 -25.38
C LYS A 362 16.14 -12.56 -23.84
N GLN A 363 16.75 -11.69 -23.08
CA GLN A 363 16.65 -11.64 -21.63
C GLN A 363 15.44 -10.82 -21.15
N PHE A 364 14.90 -9.98 -22.06
CA PHE A 364 13.77 -9.16 -21.70
C PHE A 364 12.51 -10.00 -21.49
N ASP A 365 11.97 -9.85 -20.29
CA ASP A 365 10.67 -10.41 -19.92
C ASP A 365 10.08 -9.51 -18.82
N PRO A 366 8.79 -9.13 -18.88
CA PRO A 366 8.16 -8.34 -17.82
C PRO A 366 8.14 -9.00 -16.44
N ASP A 367 8.40 -10.32 -16.38
CA ASP A 367 8.53 -11.07 -15.14
C ASP A 367 9.99 -11.14 -14.65
N ASN A 368 10.96 -10.73 -15.47
CA ASN A 368 12.37 -10.58 -15.06
C ASN A 368 12.55 -9.30 -14.25
N LEU A 369 12.99 -9.44 -13.00
CA LEU A 369 13.11 -8.33 -12.04
C LEU A 369 14.21 -7.31 -12.39
N GLU A 370 15.05 -7.58 -13.37
CA GLU A 370 16.00 -6.57 -13.88
C GLU A 370 15.30 -5.44 -14.65
N TYR A 371 14.05 -5.67 -15.09
CA TYR A 371 13.29 -4.72 -15.87
C TYR A 371 12.09 -4.20 -15.04
N SER A 372 12.19 -2.96 -14.59
CA SER A 372 11.05 -2.28 -13.98
C SER A 372 10.08 -1.86 -15.09
N CYS A 373 8.83 -2.33 -15.04
CA CYS A 373 7.90 -2.21 -16.15
C CYS A 373 6.68 -1.32 -15.81
N ILE A 374 6.26 -0.53 -16.80
CA ILE A 374 4.97 0.16 -16.80
C ILE A 374 4.07 -0.64 -17.75
N ARG A 375 3.06 -1.32 -17.18
CA ARG A 375 2.26 -2.31 -17.92
C ARG A 375 0.82 -1.84 -18.12
N TYR A 376 0.24 -2.22 -19.26
CA TYR A 376 -1.16 -2.04 -19.59
C TYR A 376 -1.94 -3.33 -19.37
N ILE A 377 -2.97 -3.26 -18.52
CA ILE A 377 -3.85 -4.40 -18.22
C ILE A 377 -5.30 -4.01 -18.46
N PRO A 378 -5.95 -4.51 -19.53
CA PRO A 378 -7.37 -4.28 -19.76
C PRO A 378 -8.21 -5.00 -18.71
N ASN A 379 -8.90 -4.25 -17.85
CA ASN A 379 -9.90 -4.77 -16.93
C ASN A 379 -10.89 -3.67 -16.50
N SER A 380 -11.83 -4.00 -15.60
CA SER A 380 -12.85 -3.09 -15.11
C SER A 380 -12.39 -2.14 -13.98
N GLN A 381 -11.20 -2.30 -13.46
CA GLN A 381 -10.72 -1.49 -12.33
C GLN A 381 -10.42 -0.04 -12.74
N GLU A 382 -10.96 0.89 -11.98
CA GLU A 382 -10.78 2.34 -12.14
C GLU A 382 -9.57 2.82 -11.31
N THR A 383 -8.36 2.28 -11.56
CA THR A 383 -7.18 2.58 -10.76
C THR A 383 -5.85 2.39 -11.50
N ILE A 384 -4.77 2.73 -10.84
CA ILE A 384 -3.39 2.33 -11.15
C ILE A 384 -2.85 1.58 -9.93
N ALA A 385 -2.06 0.54 -10.14
CA ALA A 385 -1.39 -0.19 -9.08
C ALA A 385 0.13 -0.07 -9.22
N SER A 386 0.81 0.08 -8.09
CA SER A 386 2.27 0.06 -8.01
C SER A 386 2.76 -1.09 -7.14
N SER A 387 3.95 -1.63 -7.43
CA SER A 387 4.60 -2.64 -6.62
C SER A 387 6.11 -2.46 -6.65
N ASN A 388 6.75 -2.67 -5.50
CA ASN A 388 8.20 -2.57 -5.34
C ASN A 388 8.78 -3.88 -4.80
N TRP A 389 9.92 -4.29 -5.34
CA TRP A 389 10.79 -5.28 -4.73
C TRP A 389 11.86 -4.55 -3.93
N THR A 390 11.86 -4.78 -2.61
CA THR A 390 12.69 -4.06 -1.67
C THR A 390 13.47 -5.03 -0.80
N ASP A 391 14.75 -4.81 -0.63
CA ASP A 391 15.57 -5.56 0.32
C ASP A 391 15.18 -5.17 1.75
N PRO A 392 14.60 -6.08 2.55
CA PRO A 392 14.16 -5.77 3.91
C PRO A 392 15.32 -5.51 4.88
N ARG A 393 16.57 -5.78 4.49
CA ARG A 393 17.76 -5.55 5.30
C ARG A 393 18.28 -4.12 5.21
N THR A 394 18.05 -3.46 4.06
CA THR A 394 18.62 -2.14 3.75
C THR A 394 17.56 -1.09 3.38
N GLY A 395 16.37 -1.54 2.96
CA GLY A 395 15.35 -0.67 2.37
C GLY A 395 15.63 -0.32 0.90
N GLU A 396 16.64 -0.94 0.25
CA GLU A 396 16.92 -0.69 -1.16
C GLU A 396 15.81 -1.23 -2.05
N ILE A 397 15.22 -0.36 -2.88
CA ILE A 397 14.32 -0.76 -3.97
C ILE A 397 15.20 -1.14 -5.15
N PHE A 398 15.04 -2.34 -5.69
CA PHE A 398 15.79 -2.80 -6.85
C PHE A 398 14.92 -3.09 -8.08
N SER A 399 13.61 -3.21 -7.90
CA SER A 399 12.64 -3.27 -8.99
C SER A 399 11.34 -2.61 -8.58
N GLY A 400 10.74 -1.83 -9.48
CA GLY A 400 9.47 -1.16 -9.25
C GLY A 400 8.59 -1.21 -10.49
N ASN A 401 7.30 -1.52 -10.32
CA ASN A 401 6.38 -1.67 -11.43
C ASN A 401 5.16 -0.79 -11.25
N LEU A 402 4.62 -0.33 -12.38
CA LEU A 402 3.36 0.40 -12.44
C LEU A 402 2.41 -0.34 -13.37
N THR A 403 1.21 -0.67 -12.92
CA THR A 403 0.17 -1.30 -13.72
C THR A 403 -0.97 -0.32 -13.91
N ILE A 404 -1.27 0.03 -15.16
CA ILE A 404 -2.34 0.96 -15.52
C ILE A 404 -3.48 0.16 -16.14
N TYR A 405 -4.65 0.24 -15.50
CA TYR A 405 -5.84 -0.46 -15.97
C TYR A 405 -6.62 0.40 -16.95
N ASN A 406 -7.30 -0.25 -17.90
CA ASN A 406 -8.05 0.44 -18.96
C ASN A 406 -9.08 1.45 -18.42
N ASN A 407 -9.80 1.08 -17.36
CA ASN A 407 -10.90 1.91 -16.84
C ASN A 407 -10.43 3.12 -16.01
N VAL A 408 -9.14 3.37 -15.90
CA VAL A 408 -8.62 4.62 -15.31
C VAL A 408 -9.17 5.87 -16.03
N GLU A 409 -9.54 5.76 -17.31
CA GLU A 409 -10.23 6.83 -18.05
C GLU A 409 -11.56 7.22 -17.39
N ALA A 410 -12.33 6.24 -16.92
CA ALA A 410 -13.59 6.51 -16.23
C ALA A 410 -13.39 7.22 -14.89
N LEU A 411 -12.35 6.82 -14.13
CA LEU A 411 -11.95 7.51 -12.89
C LEU A 411 -11.57 8.97 -13.17
N MET A 412 -10.67 9.21 -14.11
CA MET A 412 -10.21 10.56 -14.45
C MET A 412 -11.35 11.45 -14.94
N HIS A 413 -12.25 10.91 -15.80
CA HIS A 413 -13.42 11.64 -16.26
C HIS A 413 -14.33 12.03 -15.08
N LYS A 414 -14.67 11.10 -14.22
CA LYS A 414 -15.53 11.30 -13.06
C LYS A 414 -14.96 12.37 -12.12
N GLN A 415 -13.70 12.21 -11.71
CA GLN A 415 -13.04 13.16 -10.81
C GLN A 415 -12.91 14.56 -11.41
N ARG A 416 -12.50 14.65 -12.68
CA ARG A 416 -12.35 15.94 -13.36
C ARG A 416 -13.68 16.62 -13.59
N PHE A 417 -14.71 15.88 -13.97
CA PHE A 417 -16.07 16.41 -14.15
C PHE A 417 -16.60 17.02 -12.85
N ILE A 418 -16.55 16.29 -11.75
CA ILE A 418 -17.02 16.76 -10.44
C ILE A 418 -16.16 17.94 -9.96
N GLY A 419 -14.84 17.87 -10.15
CA GLY A 419 -13.93 18.89 -9.66
C GLY A 419 -13.93 20.19 -10.46
N THR A 420 -14.27 20.15 -11.77
CA THR A 420 -14.02 21.33 -12.63
C THR A 420 -15.16 21.73 -13.56
N ALA A 421 -16.23 20.92 -13.73
CA ALA A 421 -17.29 21.23 -14.69
C ALA A 421 -18.06 22.54 -14.39
N ALA A 422 -18.02 23.04 -13.16
CA ALA A 422 -18.58 24.35 -12.84
C ALA A 422 -17.87 25.49 -13.57
N VAL A 423 -16.57 25.37 -13.79
CA VAL A 423 -15.69 26.42 -14.33
C VAL A 423 -15.10 26.09 -15.69
N ASP A 424 -14.94 24.80 -16.04
CA ASP A 424 -14.39 24.32 -17.31
C ASP A 424 -15.49 23.73 -18.21
N PRO A 425 -15.92 24.43 -19.27
CA PRO A 425 -16.88 23.89 -20.22
C PRO A 425 -16.40 22.65 -20.99
N GLN A 426 -15.11 22.46 -21.15
CA GLN A 426 -14.55 21.37 -21.96
C GLN A 426 -14.83 19.99 -21.36
N VAL A 427 -15.02 19.90 -20.03
CA VAL A 427 -15.32 18.63 -19.37
C VAL A 427 -16.81 18.27 -19.37
N ARG A 428 -17.69 19.14 -19.85
CA ARG A 428 -19.16 18.97 -19.84
C ARG A 428 -19.65 18.02 -20.94
N SER A 429 -19.03 16.83 -20.99
CA SER A 429 -19.33 15.82 -22.00
C SER A 429 -19.16 14.42 -21.42
N SER A 430 -19.62 13.38 -22.14
CA SER A 430 -19.51 11.97 -21.72
C SER A 430 -18.07 11.43 -21.78
N ARG A 431 -17.11 12.17 -22.36
CA ARG A 431 -15.70 11.79 -22.46
C ARG A 431 -14.82 13.03 -22.34
N LEU A 432 -13.63 12.86 -21.78
CA LEU A 432 -12.65 13.94 -21.80
C LEU A 432 -12.15 14.19 -23.23
N PRO A 433 -11.99 15.44 -23.64
CA PRO A 433 -11.16 15.78 -24.81
C PRO A 433 -9.75 15.21 -24.67
N GLN A 434 -9.13 14.86 -25.79
CA GLN A 434 -7.80 14.20 -25.80
C GLN A 434 -6.75 14.95 -24.98
N ALA A 435 -6.68 16.29 -25.09
CA ALA A 435 -5.71 17.08 -24.33
C ALA A 435 -5.93 16.98 -22.81
N LEU A 436 -7.20 17.02 -22.36
CA LEU A 436 -7.53 16.91 -20.94
C LEU A 436 -7.34 15.51 -20.40
N PHE A 437 -7.56 14.50 -21.25
CA PHE A 437 -7.23 13.10 -20.94
C PHE A 437 -5.72 12.93 -20.71
N GLU A 438 -4.90 13.42 -21.64
CA GLU A 438 -3.43 13.30 -21.55
C GLU A 438 -2.87 14.04 -20.33
N GLU A 439 -3.39 15.24 -20.04
CA GLU A 439 -3.02 15.99 -18.83
C GLU A 439 -3.37 15.22 -17.55
N SER A 440 -4.59 14.68 -17.48
CA SER A 440 -5.04 13.89 -16.31
C SER A 440 -4.25 12.60 -16.14
N LEU A 441 -3.96 11.90 -17.24
CA LEU A 441 -3.15 10.67 -17.19
C LEU A 441 -1.72 10.96 -16.74
N SER A 442 -1.10 12.00 -17.29
CA SER A 442 0.25 12.42 -16.89
C SER A 442 0.32 12.81 -15.40
N GLN A 443 -0.69 13.52 -14.89
CA GLN A 443 -0.80 13.84 -13.47
C GLN A 443 -0.91 12.58 -12.61
N LEU A 444 -1.83 11.69 -12.94
CA LEU A 444 -2.06 10.46 -12.19
C LEU A 444 -0.82 9.55 -12.17
N VAL A 445 -0.15 9.42 -13.30
CA VAL A 445 1.12 8.68 -13.39
C VAL A 445 2.20 9.36 -12.53
N THR A 446 2.30 10.68 -12.54
CA THR A 446 3.26 11.39 -11.68
C THR A 446 2.99 11.10 -10.20
N GLN A 447 1.74 11.14 -9.81
CA GLN A 447 1.34 10.87 -8.41
C GLN A 447 1.66 9.44 -8.00
N GLU A 448 1.35 8.44 -8.82
CA GLU A 448 1.59 7.02 -8.51
C GLU A 448 3.09 6.65 -8.56
N MET A 449 3.86 7.32 -9.38
CA MET A 449 5.33 7.15 -9.42
C MET A 449 6.00 7.50 -8.09
N GLY A 450 5.41 8.39 -7.29
CA GLY A 450 5.91 8.65 -5.94
C GLY A 450 6.00 7.39 -5.08
N SER A 451 5.00 6.51 -5.14
CA SER A 451 5.02 5.22 -4.43
C SER A 451 6.13 4.29 -4.94
N VAL A 452 6.38 4.27 -6.25
CA VAL A 452 7.47 3.48 -6.86
C VAL A 452 8.85 4.02 -6.46
N LEU A 453 8.91 5.31 -6.14
CA LEU A 453 10.11 5.96 -5.58
C LEU A 453 10.20 5.85 -4.05
N GLY A 454 9.37 5.03 -3.41
CA GLY A 454 9.39 4.80 -1.97
C GLY A 454 8.64 5.83 -1.13
N LEU A 455 8.02 6.84 -1.75
CA LEU A 455 7.28 7.88 -1.03
C LEU A 455 5.88 7.41 -0.60
N LEU A 456 5.39 7.98 0.48
CA LEU A 456 4.02 7.86 0.98
C LEU A 456 3.19 9.09 0.60
N ARG A 457 1.88 8.94 0.60
CA ARG A 457 0.94 10.06 0.44
C ARG A 457 1.12 11.08 1.57
N ASN A 458 1.00 12.38 1.25
CA ASN A 458 1.08 13.47 2.23
C ASN A 458 -0.26 14.19 2.35
N TYR A 459 -1.09 13.76 3.27
CA TYR A 459 -2.44 14.31 3.49
C TYR A 459 -2.47 15.60 4.33
N ALA A 460 -1.30 16.14 4.70
CA ALA A 460 -1.21 17.46 5.34
C ALA A 460 -0.98 18.60 4.33
N ALA A 461 -0.70 18.29 3.07
CA ALA A 461 -0.29 19.29 2.10
C ALA A 461 -1.46 20.19 1.65
N SER A 462 -2.65 19.63 1.39
CA SER A 462 -3.84 20.34 0.93
C SER A 462 -4.31 21.46 1.85
N ALA A 463 -4.15 21.29 3.18
CA ALA A 463 -4.51 22.28 4.18
C ALA A 463 -3.49 23.43 4.33
N SER A 464 -2.37 23.39 3.61
CA SER A 464 -1.29 24.38 3.74
C SER A 464 -1.59 25.69 3.03
N TYR A 465 -2.36 25.65 1.95
CA TYR A 465 -2.74 26.86 1.20
C TYR A 465 -4.09 27.39 1.65
N THR A 466 -4.26 28.72 1.61
CA THR A 466 -5.56 29.33 1.93
C THR A 466 -6.54 29.16 0.78
N THR A 467 -7.84 29.12 1.10
CA THR A 467 -8.91 29.06 0.11
C THR A 467 -8.81 30.23 -0.89
N ASP A 468 -8.37 31.42 -0.47
CA ASP A 468 -8.20 32.58 -1.35
C ASP A 468 -6.97 32.44 -2.27
N GLN A 469 -5.87 31.86 -1.78
CA GLN A 469 -4.71 31.55 -2.62
C GLN A 469 -5.09 30.60 -3.77
N LEU A 470 -5.89 29.58 -3.47
CA LEU A 470 -6.35 28.59 -4.46
C LEU A 470 -7.31 29.16 -5.50
N ARG A 471 -7.87 30.34 -5.25
CA ARG A 471 -8.69 31.11 -6.21
C ARG A 471 -7.90 32.19 -6.96
N SER A 472 -6.62 32.31 -6.69
CA SER A 472 -5.71 33.24 -7.35
C SER A 472 -4.99 32.60 -8.54
N ALA A 473 -5.21 33.14 -9.76
CA ALA A 473 -4.52 32.67 -10.96
C ALA A 473 -2.99 32.79 -10.85
N LYS A 474 -2.50 33.88 -10.24
CA LYS A 474 -1.06 34.10 -10.03
C LYS A 474 -0.51 33.00 -9.07
N PHE A 475 -1.13 32.86 -7.92
CA PHE A 475 -0.65 31.91 -6.90
C PHE A 475 -0.67 30.47 -7.43
N THR A 476 -1.78 30.03 -8.01
CA THR A 476 -1.90 28.64 -8.49
C THR A 476 -1.01 28.34 -9.69
N LYS A 477 -0.63 29.34 -10.49
CA LYS A 477 0.36 29.17 -11.54
C LYS A 477 1.77 28.93 -10.98
N GLU A 478 2.14 29.67 -9.93
CA GLU A 478 3.48 29.63 -9.32
C GLU A 478 3.66 28.45 -8.34
N SER A 479 2.64 28.15 -7.54
CA SER A 479 2.72 27.24 -6.40
C SER A 479 1.94 25.93 -6.59
N GLY A 480 1.16 25.77 -7.67
CA GLY A 480 0.26 24.62 -7.84
C GLY A 480 -0.97 24.67 -6.93
N LEU A 481 -1.58 23.55 -6.68
CA LEU A 481 -2.76 23.41 -5.81
C LEU A 481 -2.41 22.96 -4.39
N THR A 482 -1.31 22.24 -4.22
CA THR A 482 -0.80 21.78 -2.92
C THR A 482 0.74 21.77 -2.94
N PRO A 483 1.40 21.82 -1.79
CA PRO A 483 2.85 21.66 -1.70
C PRO A 483 3.37 20.28 -2.11
N SER A 484 2.51 19.31 -2.36
CA SER A 484 2.88 17.94 -2.76
C SER A 484 1.92 17.34 -3.76
N ILE A 485 2.44 16.76 -4.86
CA ILE A 485 1.63 15.98 -5.79
C ILE A 485 1.13 14.66 -5.16
N LEU A 486 1.72 14.26 -4.03
CA LEU A 486 1.36 13.07 -3.28
C LEU A 486 0.14 13.27 -2.37
N ASP A 487 -0.43 14.47 -2.32
CA ASP A 487 -1.72 14.71 -1.67
C ASP A 487 -2.87 14.01 -2.43
N GLY A 488 -3.99 13.76 -1.75
CA GLY A 488 -5.17 13.15 -2.35
C GLY A 488 -5.86 14.02 -3.40
N VAL A 489 -5.63 15.33 -3.35
CA VAL A 489 -6.25 16.30 -4.25
C VAL A 489 -5.66 16.27 -5.66
N THR A 490 -6.54 16.08 -6.64
CA THR A 490 -6.18 16.15 -8.06
C THR A 490 -6.68 17.43 -8.73
N TYR A 491 -7.86 17.93 -8.35
CA TYR A 491 -8.52 19.05 -9.05
C TYR A 491 -8.93 20.18 -8.10
N ASN A 492 -8.93 21.41 -8.63
CA ASN A 492 -9.35 22.61 -7.91
C ASN A 492 -10.88 22.75 -7.91
N TYR A 493 -11.54 21.96 -7.08
CA TYR A 493 -13.00 21.89 -7.02
C TYR A 493 -13.67 23.08 -6.33
N LEU A 494 -12.88 23.97 -5.69
CA LEU A 494 -13.40 25.18 -5.05
C LEU A 494 -13.37 26.42 -5.97
N ALA A 495 -12.68 26.35 -7.12
CA ALA A 495 -12.64 27.43 -8.09
C ALA A 495 -14.05 27.81 -8.55
N GLN A 496 -14.31 29.12 -8.69
CA GLN A 496 -15.60 29.66 -9.10
C GLN A 496 -15.54 30.17 -10.55
N PRO A 497 -16.67 30.30 -11.28
CA PRO A 497 -16.70 30.83 -12.64
C PRO A 497 -16.09 32.22 -12.79
N SER A 498 -16.02 33.00 -11.70
CA SER A 498 -15.35 34.28 -11.64
C SER A 498 -13.82 34.20 -11.64
N ASP A 499 -13.25 33.07 -11.22
CA ASP A 499 -11.82 32.89 -10.95
C ASP A 499 -11.09 32.55 -12.26
N LYS A 500 -10.93 33.55 -13.14
CA LYS A 500 -10.32 33.35 -14.46
C LYS A 500 -8.84 33.04 -14.37
N GLY A 501 -8.40 32.02 -15.12
CA GLY A 501 -6.99 31.62 -15.25
C GLY A 501 -6.40 30.89 -14.06
N VAL A 502 -7.20 30.49 -13.06
CA VAL A 502 -6.73 29.63 -11.99
C VAL A 502 -6.39 28.23 -12.52
N ARG A 503 -5.39 27.60 -11.93
CA ARG A 503 -5.05 26.22 -12.25
C ARG A 503 -6.13 25.27 -11.73
N LEU A 504 -6.55 24.33 -12.58
CA LEU A 504 -7.65 23.39 -12.27
C LEU A 504 -7.17 21.98 -11.96
N ILE A 505 -5.90 21.66 -12.17
CA ILE A 505 -5.32 20.34 -11.95
C ILE A 505 -3.99 20.46 -11.18
N ASN A 506 -3.75 19.52 -10.28
CA ASN A 506 -2.52 19.43 -9.49
C ASN A 506 -1.47 18.59 -10.24
N ASP A 507 -0.88 19.15 -11.30
CA ASP A 507 0.05 18.46 -12.20
C ASP A 507 1.52 18.83 -11.98
N GLN A 508 1.85 19.55 -10.90
CA GLN A 508 3.21 19.99 -10.60
C GLN A 508 3.74 19.30 -9.33
N LEU A 509 5.04 19.00 -9.34
CA LEU A 509 5.75 18.67 -8.11
C LEU A 509 5.82 19.89 -7.20
N GLY A 510 5.37 19.72 -5.96
CA GLY A 510 5.41 20.80 -4.97
C GLY A 510 6.74 20.87 -4.21
N VAL A 511 6.85 21.87 -3.36
CA VAL A 511 8.07 22.07 -2.55
C VAL A 511 8.35 20.92 -1.59
N TYR A 512 7.31 20.25 -1.10
CA TYR A 512 7.45 19.05 -0.30
C TYR A 512 8.05 17.88 -1.09
N ASP A 513 7.62 17.68 -2.32
CA ASP A 513 8.11 16.58 -3.16
C ASP A 513 9.61 16.74 -3.45
N LEU A 514 10.05 17.98 -3.74
CA LEU A 514 11.48 18.28 -3.93
C LEU A 514 12.27 18.03 -2.65
N PHE A 515 11.72 18.45 -1.50
CA PHE A 515 12.34 18.22 -0.19
C PHE A 515 12.41 16.73 0.15
N ALA A 516 11.35 15.98 -0.07
CA ALA A 516 11.30 14.55 0.23
C ALA A 516 12.28 13.75 -0.63
N ILE A 517 12.42 14.09 -1.92
CA ILE A 517 13.43 13.48 -2.80
C ILE A 517 14.85 13.90 -2.40
N ASP A 518 15.06 15.17 -2.06
CA ASP A 518 16.36 15.60 -1.53
C ASP A 518 16.73 14.82 -0.27
N TRP A 519 15.81 14.72 0.68
CA TRP A 519 16.03 13.94 1.90
C TRP A 519 16.31 12.47 1.62
N GLY A 520 15.55 11.84 0.74
CA GLY A 520 15.64 10.39 0.49
C GLY A 520 16.80 9.98 -0.41
N TYR A 521 17.26 10.87 -1.31
CA TYR A 521 18.16 10.48 -2.40
C TYR A 521 19.48 11.23 -2.43
N ARG A 522 19.65 12.31 -1.65
CA ARG A 522 20.95 12.98 -1.55
C ARG A 522 22.03 12.01 -1.15
N TYR A 523 23.11 12.01 -1.92
CA TYR A 523 24.31 11.22 -1.63
C TYR A 523 25.19 11.92 -0.59
N PHE A 524 25.65 11.14 0.40
CA PHE A 524 26.61 11.58 1.41
C PHE A 524 27.83 10.67 1.34
N ASP A 525 29.01 11.26 1.28
CA ASP A 525 30.29 10.52 1.31
C ASP A 525 30.74 10.32 2.77
N LEU A 526 29.97 9.54 3.53
CA LEU A 526 30.19 9.28 4.95
C LEU A 526 30.75 7.88 5.22
N LYS A 527 31.50 7.32 4.27
CA LYS A 527 32.11 5.98 4.34
C LYS A 527 31.12 4.85 4.69
N GLY A 528 29.85 5.03 4.37
CA GLY A 528 28.80 4.03 4.62
C GLY A 528 28.34 3.96 6.08
N ASP A 529 28.48 5.03 6.85
CA ASP A 529 27.97 5.14 8.22
C ASP A 529 26.52 5.66 8.25
N PRO A 530 25.50 4.80 8.53
CA PRO A 530 24.09 5.19 8.57
C PRO A 530 23.78 6.16 9.73
N ALA A 531 24.52 6.08 10.84
CA ALA A 531 24.27 6.93 12.00
C ALA A 531 24.74 8.36 11.74
N ALA A 532 25.90 8.53 11.10
CA ALA A 532 26.40 9.84 10.67
C ALA A 532 25.45 10.46 9.63
N GLU A 533 24.94 9.68 8.67
CA GLU A 533 23.94 10.13 7.70
C GLU A 533 22.64 10.56 8.38
N ALA A 534 22.13 9.77 9.33
CA ALA A 534 20.93 10.10 10.08
C ALA A 534 21.05 11.42 10.84
N LYS A 535 22.20 11.67 11.45
CA LYS A 535 22.48 12.94 12.17
C LYS A 535 22.43 14.15 11.24
N GLU A 536 23.02 14.05 10.04
CA GLU A 536 22.99 15.11 9.04
C GLU A 536 21.57 15.36 8.54
N LEU A 537 20.84 14.29 8.21
CA LEU A 537 19.45 14.38 7.73
C LEU A 537 18.52 14.95 8.80
N LEU A 538 18.68 14.53 10.06
CA LEU A 538 17.93 15.06 11.19
C LEU A 538 18.12 16.58 11.32
N SER A 539 19.38 17.07 11.24
CA SER A 539 19.69 18.50 11.28
C SER A 539 18.97 19.27 10.16
N ARG A 540 18.91 18.70 8.96
CA ARG A 540 18.20 19.30 7.81
C ARG A 540 16.70 19.39 8.05
N VAL A 541 16.08 18.35 8.58
CA VAL A 541 14.64 18.34 8.89
C VAL A 541 14.33 19.33 10.04
N ASP A 542 15.14 19.35 11.11
CA ASP A 542 14.96 20.26 12.24
C ASP A 542 15.02 21.74 11.84
N LYS A 543 15.95 22.11 10.95
CA LYS A 543 16.07 23.49 10.42
C LYS A 543 14.82 23.95 9.67
N ARG A 544 14.08 23.02 9.08
CA ARG A 544 12.90 23.28 8.26
C ARG A 544 11.57 22.94 8.95
N ALA A 545 11.61 22.48 10.20
CA ALA A 545 10.43 22.01 10.93
C ALA A 545 9.31 23.07 11.09
N ARG A 546 9.62 24.35 10.93
CA ARG A 546 8.67 25.46 11.00
C ARG A 546 8.10 25.89 9.63
N GLU A 547 8.59 25.32 8.54
CA GLU A 547 8.09 25.62 7.19
C GLU A 547 6.75 24.86 6.96
N PRO A 548 5.60 25.54 6.89
CA PRO A 548 4.30 24.87 6.87
C PRO A 548 4.09 24.02 5.62
N TYR A 549 4.73 24.38 4.52
CA TYR A 549 4.62 23.66 3.24
C TYR A 549 5.46 22.38 3.17
N LEU A 550 6.29 22.13 4.18
CA LEU A 550 7.09 20.90 4.28
C LEU A 550 6.55 19.91 5.31
N ARG A 551 5.40 20.21 5.91
CA ARG A 551 4.76 19.31 6.84
C ARG A 551 4.32 18.05 6.13
N TYR A 552 4.59 16.91 6.76
CA TYR A 552 4.13 15.58 6.34
C TYR A 552 3.16 15.02 7.34
N ALA A 553 2.11 14.38 6.85
CA ALA A 553 1.28 13.49 7.63
C ALA A 553 0.69 12.38 6.75
N PRO A 554 0.76 11.12 7.20
CA PRO A 554 0.07 10.00 6.58
C PRO A 554 -1.44 10.08 6.82
N GLU A 555 -2.20 9.18 6.19
CA GLU A 555 -3.61 9.01 6.51
C GLU A 555 -3.82 8.70 8.00
N GLN A 556 -4.80 9.33 8.60
CA GLN A 556 -5.09 9.13 10.01
C GLN A 556 -5.92 7.86 10.23
N ARG A 557 -5.45 7.00 11.11
CA ARG A 557 -6.27 5.87 11.58
C ARG A 557 -7.51 6.34 12.36
N TYR A 558 -7.36 7.43 13.14
CA TYR A 558 -8.43 8.11 13.85
C TYR A 558 -8.42 9.57 13.43
N ALA A 559 -9.50 10.01 12.80
CA ALA A 559 -9.58 11.35 12.20
C ALA A 559 -9.76 12.43 13.29
N VAL A 560 -8.68 12.81 13.97
CA VAL A 560 -8.66 13.89 14.98
C VAL A 560 -8.05 15.18 14.48
N ASP A 561 -7.06 15.10 13.56
CA ASP A 561 -6.40 16.28 13.00
C ASP A 561 -7.20 16.82 11.81
N PRO A 562 -7.78 18.03 11.92
CA PRO A 562 -8.59 18.61 10.86
C PRO A 562 -7.77 19.11 9.66
N THR A 563 -6.45 19.12 9.77
CA THR A 563 -5.54 19.52 8.69
C THR A 563 -4.92 18.33 7.96
N VAL A 564 -5.37 17.11 8.26
CA VAL A 564 -4.92 15.86 7.62
C VAL A 564 -6.15 15.11 7.14
N ARG A 565 -6.47 15.24 5.86
CA ARG A 565 -7.67 14.65 5.25
C ARG A 565 -7.33 14.16 3.84
N THR A 566 -8.02 13.15 3.40
CA THR A 566 -7.70 12.47 2.14
C THR A 566 -8.20 13.20 0.90
N GLU A 567 -9.27 13.99 1.03
CA GLU A 567 -9.94 14.65 -0.10
C GLU A 567 -10.39 16.07 0.30
N ASP A 568 -9.45 16.88 0.79
CA ASP A 568 -9.71 18.27 1.14
C ASP A 568 -8.85 19.23 0.33
N LEU A 569 -9.22 20.50 0.32
CA LEU A 569 -8.47 21.55 -0.32
C LEU A 569 -8.68 22.87 0.42
N GLY A 570 -7.57 23.52 0.76
CA GLY A 570 -7.59 24.80 1.46
C GLY A 570 -7.68 24.66 3.00
N ASN A 571 -7.27 25.70 3.67
CA ASN A 571 -7.14 25.76 5.12
C ASN A 571 -8.44 26.09 5.87
N ASP A 572 -9.52 26.44 5.18
CA ASP A 572 -10.83 26.72 5.75
C ASP A 572 -11.90 25.77 5.23
N PRO A 573 -12.16 24.65 5.95
CA PRO A 573 -13.11 23.66 5.52
C PRO A 573 -14.55 24.17 5.34
N ILE A 574 -14.99 25.16 6.10
CA ILE A 574 -16.34 25.73 5.97
C ILE A 574 -16.45 26.52 4.68
N LYS A 575 -15.53 27.46 4.45
CA LYS A 575 -15.50 28.28 3.25
C LYS A 575 -15.32 27.43 1.97
N THR A 576 -14.45 26.42 2.05
CA THR A 576 -14.27 25.44 0.98
C THR A 576 -15.55 24.68 0.69
N ALA A 577 -16.24 24.20 1.74
CA ALA A 577 -17.51 23.49 1.60
C ALA A 577 -18.58 24.34 0.91
N GLU A 578 -18.75 25.59 1.33
CA GLU A 578 -19.73 26.52 0.72
C GLU A 578 -19.47 26.75 -0.76
N LEU A 579 -18.22 26.98 -1.15
CA LEU A 579 -17.84 27.18 -2.55
C LEU A 579 -18.06 25.92 -3.38
N THR A 580 -17.66 24.76 -2.83
CA THR A 580 -17.79 23.45 -3.49
C THR A 580 -19.24 23.04 -3.64
N MET A 581 -20.06 23.19 -2.62
CA MET A 581 -21.48 22.87 -2.66
C MET A 581 -22.22 23.73 -3.69
N LYS A 582 -21.85 25.00 -3.86
CA LYS A 582 -22.36 25.87 -4.92
C LYS A 582 -22.00 25.32 -6.30
N ASN A 583 -20.77 24.86 -6.50
CA ASN A 583 -20.33 24.23 -7.74
C ASN A 583 -21.12 22.94 -8.01
N LEU A 584 -21.26 22.07 -7.00
CA LEU A 584 -21.99 20.81 -7.12
C LEU A 584 -23.48 21.04 -7.49
N ALA A 585 -24.13 22.02 -6.88
CA ALA A 585 -25.51 22.39 -7.23
C ALA A 585 -25.64 22.82 -8.69
N PHE A 586 -24.69 23.62 -9.18
CA PHE A 586 -24.64 24.02 -10.58
C PHE A 586 -24.41 22.85 -11.52
N ILE A 587 -23.49 21.94 -11.19
CA ILE A 587 -23.21 20.72 -11.95
C ILE A 587 -24.43 19.83 -12.00
N GLN A 588 -25.07 19.58 -10.84
CA GLN A 588 -26.25 18.73 -10.71
C GLN A 588 -27.44 19.23 -11.58
N SER A 589 -27.71 20.53 -11.54
CA SER A 589 -28.80 21.14 -12.33
C SER A 589 -28.59 21.07 -13.86
N ASN A 590 -27.35 20.88 -14.30
CA ASN A 590 -26.98 20.78 -15.71
C ASN A 590 -26.60 19.36 -16.16
N LEU A 591 -26.53 18.39 -15.27
CA LEU A 591 -26.03 17.04 -15.56
C LEU A 591 -26.73 16.40 -16.76
N SER A 592 -28.05 16.38 -16.76
CA SER A 592 -28.85 15.77 -17.84
C SER A 592 -28.67 16.49 -19.19
N LYS A 593 -28.39 17.79 -19.14
CA LYS A 593 -28.15 18.61 -20.34
C LYS A 593 -26.76 18.38 -20.94
N TRP A 594 -25.76 18.20 -20.11
CA TRP A 594 -24.38 18.03 -20.56
C TRP A 594 -24.04 16.61 -20.99
N ILE A 595 -24.60 15.61 -20.30
CA ILE A 595 -24.35 14.21 -20.59
C ILE A 595 -25.46 13.64 -21.47
N THR A 596 -25.36 13.85 -22.77
CA THR A 596 -26.39 13.44 -23.75
C THR A 596 -26.11 12.08 -24.39
N ASN A 597 -24.84 11.72 -24.61
CA ASN A 597 -24.45 10.45 -25.21
C ASN A 597 -24.25 9.38 -24.11
N ASP A 598 -25.36 8.92 -23.53
CA ASP A 598 -25.39 7.96 -22.44
C ASP A 598 -26.70 7.15 -22.51
N PRO A 599 -26.81 6.20 -23.49
CA PRO A 599 -28.09 5.55 -23.82
C PRO A 599 -28.66 4.72 -22.67
N ASP A 600 -27.84 4.16 -21.82
CA ASP A 600 -28.26 3.36 -20.66
C ASP A 600 -28.15 4.14 -19.33
N SER A 601 -27.87 5.41 -19.40
CA SER A 601 -27.75 6.33 -18.25
C SER A 601 -26.74 5.95 -17.17
N ARG A 602 -25.82 5.03 -17.47
CA ARG A 602 -24.80 4.60 -16.49
C ARG A 602 -23.86 5.73 -16.09
N LYS A 603 -23.45 6.56 -17.05
CA LYS A 603 -22.57 7.72 -16.75
C LYS A 603 -23.28 8.77 -15.94
N LYS A 604 -24.51 9.13 -16.30
CA LYS A 604 -25.33 10.07 -15.52
C LYS A 604 -25.50 9.59 -14.08
N LYS A 605 -25.82 8.30 -13.92
CA LYS A 605 -25.97 7.68 -12.60
C LYS A 605 -24.67 7.78 -11.80
N SER A 606 -23.54 7.37 -12.38
CA SER A 606 -22.23 7.43 -11.73
C SER A 606 -21.84 8.86 -11.31
N LEU A 607 -22.08 9.85 -12.21
CA LEU A 607 -21.78 11.25 -11.92
C LEU A 607 -22.72 11.83 -10.87
N TYR A 608 -24.01 11.49 -10.91
CA TYR A 608 -24.96 11.91 -9.88
C TYR A 608 -24.58 11.39 -8.50
N LEU A 609 -24.22 10.13 -8.42
CA LEU A 609 -23.73 9.54 -7.16
C LEU A 609 -22.47 10.25 -6.63
N ALA A 610 -21.56 10.59 -7.54
CA ALA A 610 -20.34 11.33 -7.16
C ALA A 610 -20.66 12.78 -6.70
N ILE A 611 -21.69 13.44 -7.27
CA ILE A 611 -22.18 14.74 -6.77
C ILE A 611 -22.73 14.61 -5.35
N VAL A 612 -23.62 13.65 -5.11
CA VAL A 612 -24.21 13.39 -3.77
C VAL A 612 -23.13 13.15 -2.74
N GLN A 613 -22.17 12.32 -3.12
CA GLN A 613 -21.02 12.03 -2.28
C GLN A 613 -20.16 13.27 -2.02
N GLY A 614 -19.97 14.10 -3.04
CA GLY A 614 -19.25 15.36 -2.90
C GLY A 614 -19.88 16.28 -1.85
N TYR A 615 -21.20 16.38 -1.78
CA TYR A 615 -21.89 17.11 -0.71
C TYR A 615 -21.61 16.51 0.67
N TYR A 616 -21.72 15.20 0.81
CA TYR A 616 -21.46 14.51 2.07
C TYR A 616 -20.02 14.70 2.54
N LEU A 617 -19.06 14.61 1.61
CA LEU A 617 -17.65 14.83 1.90
C LEU A 617 -17.37 16.25 2.43
N GLN A 618 -18.02 17.28 1.87
CA GLN A 618 -17.86 18.65 2.38
C GLN A 618 -18.37 18.79 3.81
N LEU A 619 -19.49 18.13 4.15
CA LEU A 619 -19.96 18.08 5.54
C LEU A 619 -18.94 17.42 6.46
N LYS A 620 -18.37 16.30 6.04
CA LYS A 620 -17.32 15.59 6.81
C LYS A 620 -16.06 16.43 6.99
N ASN A 621 -15.66 17.18 5.96
CA ASN A 621 -14.51 18.06 6.04
C ASN A 621 -14.72 19.17 7.09
N ALA A 622 -15.87 19.83 7.09
CA ALA A 622 -16.21 20.82 8.10
C ALA A 622 -16.36 20.20 9.50
N MET A 623 -16.93 19.00 9.59
CA MET A 623 -17.09 18.22 10.81
C MET A 623 -15.73 17.93 11.49
N SER A 624 -14.65 17.89 10.72
CA SER A 624 -13.29 17.65 11.23
C SER A 624 -12.80 18.71 12.20
N LEU A 625 -13.35 19.92 12.17
CA LEU A 625 -13.03 21.00 13.10
C LEU A 625 -13.58 20.78 14.51
N VAL A 626 -14.69 20.04 14.64
CA VAL A 626 -15.35 19.81 15.94
C VAL A 626 -14.59 18.74 16.73
N GLY A 627 -14.08 19.08 17.89
CA GLY A 627 -13.18 18.24 18.67
C GLY A 627 -11.83 18.02 17.96
N GLY A 628 -11.48 18.92 17.04
CA GLY A 628 -10.26 18.83 16.24
C GLY A 628 -9.00 19.12 17.05
N VAL A 629 -7.98 18.28 16.86
CA VAL A 629 -6.65 18.46 17.45
C VAL A 629 -5.63 18.34 16.33
N VAL A 630 -4.94 19.44 16.04
CA VAL A 630 -3.80 19.44 15.10
C VAL A 630 -2.66 18.68 15.75
N CYS A 631 -2.19 17.62 15.10
CA CYS A 631 -1.10 16.78 15.56
C CYS A 631 0.16 17.07 14.73
N GLN A 632 1.28 17.25 15.38
CA GLN A 632 2.54 17.53 14.71
C GLN A 632 3.64 16.65 15.29
N GLU A 633 4.36 15.98 14.41
CA GLU A 633 5.60 15.32 14.80
C GLU A 633 6.63 16.39 15.16
N SER A 634 6.95 16.46 16.44
CA SER A 634 7.87 17.45 16.98
C SER A 634 8.96 16.79 17.83
N ARG A 635 10.12 17.42 17.83
CA ARG A 635 11.23 17.05 18.71
C ARG A 635 11.49 18.21 19.68
N LEU A 636 12.06 17.88 20.83
CA LEU A 636 12.44 18.92 21.82
C LEU A 636 13.33 19.99 21.21
N SER A 637 14.22 19.60 20.27
CA SER A 637 15.10 20.52 19.53
C SER A 637 14.35 21.58 18.72
N THR A 638 13.12 21.31 18.28
CA THR A 638 12.36 22.24 17.44
C THR A 638 11.45 23.17 18.24
N SER A 639 11.17 22.84 19.50
CA SER A 639 10.24 23.59 20.38
C SER A 639 8.85 23.83 19.77
N LEU A 640 8.37 22.91 18.92
CA LEU A 640 7.05 22.97 18.33
C LEU A 640 6.04 22.23 19.23
N PRO A 641 4.82 22.76 19.41
CA PRO A 641 3.78 22.05 20.16
C PRO A 641 3.40 20.76 19.41
N ARG A 642 3.28 19.67 20.13
CA ARG A 642 2.90 18.37 19.58
C ARG A 642 1.42 18.30 19.25
N TYR A 643 0.60 18.95 20.06
CA TYR A 643 -0.85 19.00 19.93
C TYR A 643 -1.34 20.43 20.07
N GLN A 644 -2.30 20.80 19.21
CA GLN A 644 -2.95 22.10 19.27
C GLN A 644 -4.44 21.90 19.01
N VAL A 645 -5.27 22.19 20.00
CA VAL A 645 -6.74 22.09 19.87
C VAL A 645 -7.25 23.21 18.98
N VAL A 646 -8.19 22.92 18.11
CA VAL A 646 -8.91 23.93 17.32
C VAL A 646 -9.60 24.92 18.27
N PRO A 647 -9.50 26.23 18.04
CA PRO A 647 -10.12 27.22 18.93
C PRO A 647 -11.61 26.95 19.13
N LYS A 648 -12.07 27.02 20.38
CA LYS A 648 -13.47 26.77 20.82
C LYS A 648 -14.51 27.44 19.90
N ALA A 649 -14.31 28.73 19.62
CA ALA A 649 -15.22 29.50 18.75
C ALA A 649 -15.34 28.88 17.35
N LYS A 650 -14.22 28.39 16.77
CA LYS A 650 -14.20 27.77 15.45
C LYS A 650 -14.86 26.39 15.45
N GLN A 651 -14.69 25.63 16.51
CA GLN A 651 -15.38 24.34 16.68
C GLN A 651 -16.90 24.54 16.73
N ARG A 652 -17.37 25.51 17.53
CA ARG A 652 -18.81 25.80 17.68
C ARG A 652 -19.40 26.36 16.38
N GLU A 653 -18.68 27.25 15.70
CA GLU A 653 -19.06 27.75 14.36
C GLU A 653 -19.24 26.60 13.36
N ALA A 654 -18.27 25.67 13.32
CA ALA A 654 -18.33 24.51 12.43
C ALA A 654 -19.49 23.59 12.76
N PHE A 655 -19.76 23.36 14.06
CA PHE A 655 -20.86 22.51 14.48
C PHE A 655 -22.22 23.13 14.14
N GLN A 656 -22.40 24.41 14.41
CA GLN A 656 -23.62 25.12 14.05
C GLN A 656 -23.84 25.20 12.54
N TRP A 657 -22.77 25.40 11.77
CA TRP A 657 -22.82 25.35 10.31
C TRP A 657 -23.26 23.95 9.84
N LEU A 658 -22.62 22.90 10.36
CA LEU A 658 -22.93 21.50 10.05
C LEU A 658 -24.41 21.18 10.34
N LEU A 659 -24.94 21.59 11.48
CA LEU A 659 -26.33 21.33 11.87
C LEU A 659 -27.33 22.04 10.92
N ARG A 660 -27.01 23.23 10.43
CA ARG A 660 -27.83 23.92 9.41
C ARG A 660 -27.81 23.19 8.08
N GLU A 661 -26.64 22.84 7.57
CA GLU A 661 -26.49 22.16 6.28
C GLU A 661 -27.08 20.73 6.32
N ALA A 662 -26.94 20.03 7.43
CA ALA A 662 -27.53 18.70 7.62
C ALA A 662 -29.08 18.72 7.50
N LYS A 663 -29.73 19.75 8.07
CA LYS A 663 -31.19 19.90 7.94
C LYS A 663 -31.66 20.03 6.50
N ASP A 664 -30.86 20.66 5.65
CA ASP A 664 -31.17 20.90 4.22
C ASP A 664 -30.58 19.84 3.30
N PHE A 665 -29.85 18.85 3.84
CA PHE A 665 -29.12 17.87 3.03
C PHE A 665 -30.04 17.10 2.06
N GLN A 666 -31.21 16.65 2.55
CA GLN A 666 -32.19 15.95 1.73
C GLN A 666 -32.83 16.86 0.65
N GLY A 667 -32.92 18.16 0.92
CA GLY A 667 -33.41 19.17 -0.02
C GLY A 667 -32.51 19.37 -1.24
N LYS A 668 -31.24 18.93 -1.17
CA LYS A 668 -30.26 19.00 -2.28
C LYS A 668 -30.50 17.90 -3.33
N ALA A 669 -31.37 16.89 -3.07
CA ALA A 669 -31.66 15.81 -4.01
C ALA A 669 -32.42 16.30 -5.25
N ASP A 670 -31.99 15.88 -6.45
CA ASP A 670 -32.77 16.02 -7.68
C ASP A 670 -33.81 14.90 -7.78
N ARG A 671 -34.98 15.13 -7.16
CA ARG A 671 -36.09 14.16 -7.13
C ARG A 671 -36.63 13.84 -8.52
N ASN A 672 -36.49 14.72 -9.50
CA ASN A 672 -36.88 14.44 -10.88
C ASN A 672 -35.93 13.48 -11.56
N PHE A 673 -34.60 13.60 -11.27
CA PHE A 673 -33.60 12.67 -11.76
C PHE A 673 -33.80 11.29 -11.13
N GLU A 674 -34.00 11.23 -9.82
CA GLU A 674 -34.23 9.98 -9.07
C GLU A 674 -35.50 9.24 -9.57
N ARG A 675 -36.62 9.97 -9.77
CA ARG A 675 -37.89 9.39 -10.23
C ARG A 675 -37.88 8.85 -11.66
N LYS A 676 -36.91 9.26 -12.49
CA LYS A 676 -36.76 8.74 -13.85
C LYS A 676 -36.20 7.32 -13.92
N GLY A 677 -36.11 6.65 -12.79
CA GLY A 677 -35.85 5.21 -12.74
C GLY A 677 -34.37 4.83 -12.82
N PHE A 678 -33.48 5.77 -12.62
CA PHE A 678 -32.06 5.49 -12.70
C PHE A 678 -31.45 5.07 -11.34
N ILE A 679 -32.20 5.27 -10.26
CA ILE A 679 -31.75 5.03 -8.87
C ILE A 679 -32.91 4.39 -8.11
N ASP A 680 -32.68 3.18 -7.62
CA ASP A 680 -33.72 2.39 -6.93
C ASP A 680 -34.05 2.92 -5.53
N VAL A 681 -33.10 3.60 -4.89
CA VAL A 681 -33.21 4.19 -3.55
C VAL A 681 -32.54 5.56 -3.54
N SER A 682 -33.11 6.53 -2.82
CA SER A 682 -32.48 7.84 -2.66
C SER A 682 -31.14 7.71 -1.92
N TYR A 683 -30.08 8.06 -2.59
CA TYR A 683 -28.74 8.09 -1.99
C TYR A 683 -28.62 9.14 -0.89
N TYR A 684 -29.35 10.25 -1.01
CA TYR A 684 -29.40 11.24 0.06
C TYR A 684 -30.01 10.67 1.33
N ASP A 685 -31.06 9.84 1.21
CA ASP A 685 -31.71 9.23 2.37
C ASP A 685 -30.77 8.22 3.06
N GLN A 686 -30.00 7.45 2.30
CA GLN A 686 -29.00 6.55 2.87
C GLN A 686 -27.86 7.31 3.58
N LEU A 687 -27.33 8.34 2.95
CA LEU A 687 -26.26 9.14 3.55
C LEU A 687 -26.73 9.94 4.75
N LEU A 688 -28.02 10.21 4.84
CA LEU A 688 -28.63 10.92 5.97
C LEU A 688 -28.47 10.16 7.30
N GLU A 689 -28.69 8.84 7.28
CA GLU A 689 -28.49 7.99 8.46
C GLU A 689 -27.00 8.00 8.90
N PHE A 690 -26.08 7.93 7.93
CA PHE A 690 -24.67 8.04 8.23
C PHE A 690 -24.31 9.41 8.80
N LEU A 691 -24.87 10.48 8.26
CA LEU A 691 -24.64 11.84 8.73
C LEU A 691 -25.13 12.02 10.18
N VAL A 692 -26.32 11.49 10.52
CA VAL A 692 -26.84 11.50 11.88
C VAL A 692 -25.87 10.78 12.82
N LYS A 693 -25.42 9.57 12.43
CA LYS A 693 -24.45 8.80 13.20
C LYS A 693 -23.14 9.59 13.41
N ASP A 694 -22.60 10.16 12.35
CA ASP A 694 -21.34 10.91 12.40
C ASP A 694 -21.45 12.13 13.32
N ILE A 695 -22.60 12.85 13.29
CA ILE A 695 -22.87 13.97 14.21
C ILE A 695 -22.79 13.51 15.67
N TYR A 696 -23.41 12.39 16.02
CA TYR A 696 -23.37 11.89 17.40
C TYR A 696 -21.99 11.33 17.81
N ASP A 697 -21.21 10.82 16.88
CA ASP A 697 -19.88 10.26 17.14
C ASP A 697 -18.82 11.35 17.39
N LEU A 698 -19.11 12.64 17.09
CA LEU A 698 -18.25 13.80 17.41
C LEU A 698 -17.93 13.92 18.89
N ARG A 699 -18.80 13.41 19.78
CA ARG A 699 -18.55 13.38 21.23
C ARG A 699 -17.20 12.79 21.59
N SER A 700 -16.76 11.73 20.91
CA SER A 700 -15.50 11.06 21.19
C SER A 700 -14.30 11.99 20.90
N ARG A 701 -14.38 12.77 19.82
CA ARG A 701 -13.35 13.74 19.45
C ARG A 701 -13.30 14.91 20.45
N ILE A 702 -14.47 15.39 20.89
CA ILE A 702 -14.56 16.46 21.91
C ILE A 702 -13.92 16.01 23.22
N ILE A 703 -14.14 14.75 23.61
CA ILE A 703 -13.50 14.17 24.80
C ILE A 703 -11.97 14.17 24.64
N ILE A 704 -11.45 13.74 23.48
CA ILE A 704 -10.01 13.75 23.20
C ILE A 704 -9.47 15.19 23.26
N ALA A 705 -10.14 16.14 22.60
CA ALA A 705 -9.74 17.55 22.64
C ALA A 705 -9.71 18.14 24.04
N SER A 706 -10.68 17.77 24.91
CA SER A 706 -10.76 18.24 26.30
C SER A 706 -9.63 17.68 27.20
N GLN A 707 -9.03 16.52 26.81
CA GLN A 707 -7.86 16.00 27.50
C GLN A 707 -6.59 16.80 27.17
N VAL A 708 -6.53 17.40 25.97
CA VAL A 708 -5.42 18.26 25.55
C VAL A 708 -5.58 19.67 26.07
N ASP A 709 -6.81 20.22 26.02
CA ASP A 709 -7.14 21.56 26.55
C ASP A 709 -8.52 21.53 27.21
N SER A 710 -8.57 21.65 28.55
CA SER A 710 -9.81 21.65 29.34
C SER A 710 -10.72 22.85 29.06
N LYS A 711 -10.22 23.94 28.45
CA LYS A 711 -11.00 25.14 28.10
C LYS A 711 -11.63 25.07 26.70
N THR A 712 -11.48 23.96 25.99
CA THR A 712 -12.02 23.75 24.64
C THR A 712 -13.56 23.69 24.63
N TYR A 713 -14.17 23.51 23.46
CA TYR A 713 -15.58 23.25 23.31
C TYR A 713 -15.96 22.00 24.07
N SER A 714 -16.77 22.16 25.12
CA SER A 714 -17.04 21.10 26.08
C SER A 714 -18.13 20.15 25.58
N LEU A 715 -18.15 18.94 26.15
CA LEU A 715 -19.20 17.97 25.88
C LEU A 715 -20.60 18.48 26.28
N GLY A 716 -20.69 19.26 27.38
CA GLY A 716 -21.96 19.90 27.79
C GLY A 716 -22.46 20.89 26.75
N GLU A 717 -21.60 21.82 26.31
CA GLU A 717 -21.96 22.80 25.26
C GLU A 717 -22.31 22.12 23.91
N TYR A 718 -21.63 21.05 23.58
CA TYR A 718 -21.97 20.27 22.40
C TYR A 718 -23.37 19.63 22.47
N PHE A 719 -23.72 19.03 23.60
CA PHE A 719 -25.05 18.45 23.79
C PHE A 719 -26.14 19.51 23.90
N ASP A 720 -25.88 20.69 24.49
CA ASP A 720 -26.79 21.81 24.49
C ASP A 720 -27.07 22.31 23.05
N ASP A 721 -26.03 22.56 22.26
CA ASP A 721 -26.17 23.00 20.87
C ASP A 721 -26.87 21.90 20.03
N LEU A 722 -26.55 20.61 20.23
CA LEU A 722 -27.19 19.48 19.56
C LEU A 722 -28.66 19.37 19.92
N TYR A 723 -29.02 19.47 21.21
CA TYR A 723 -30.41 19.45 21.71
C TYR A 723 -31.23 20.57 21.10
N GLN A 724 -30.75 21.81 21.21
CA GLN A 724 -31.42 22.98 20.64
C GLN A 724 -31.67 22.83 19.15
N ALA A 725 -30.70 22.37 18.39
CA ALA A 725 -30.84 22.15 16.95
C ALA A 725 -31.80 20.99 16.62
N THR A 726 -31.74 19.89 17.38
CA THR A 726 -32.53 18.68 17.15
C THR A 726 -34.01 18.88 17.44
N PHE A 727 -34.33 19.63 18.50
CA PHE A 727 -35.69 19.84 18.96
C PHE A 727 -36.27 21.22 18.63
N ALA A 728 -35.57 22.08 17.86
CA ALA A 728 -35.96 23.44 17.54
C ALA A 728 -37.38 23.54 17.00
N SER A 729 -37.76 22.71 16.02
CA SER A 729 -39.11 22.71 15.45
C SER A 729 -40.15 22.24 16.47
N THR A 730 -39.86 21.18 17.22
CA THR A 730 -40.76 20.65 18.27
C THR A 730 -40.99 21.67 19.41
N ILE A 731 -39.93 22.32 19.87
CA ILE A 731 -40.01 23.37 20.89
C ILE A 731 -40.85 24.57 20.40
N ALA A 732 -40.73 24.91 19.11
CA ALA A 732 -41.51 25.96 18.48
C ALA A 732 -42.94 25.56 18.09
N GLY A 733 -43.40 24.35 18.44
CA GLY A 733 -44.73 23.81 18.11
C GLY A 733 -44.89 23.51 16.63
N LYS A 734 -43.77 23.35 15.87
CA LYS A 734 -43.80 23.03 14.43
C LYS A 734 -43.50 21.54 14.20
N SER A 735 -44.01 20.99 13.09
CA SER A 735 -43.66 19.62 12.70
C SER A 735 -42.18 19.53 12.31
N PRO A 736 -41.40 18.60 12.94
CA PRO A 736 -40.01 18.38 12.53
C PRO A 736 -39.93 17.79 11.11
N ASN A 737 -38.90 18.16 10.35
CA ASN A 737 -38.61 17.55 9.07
C ASN A 737 -38.04 16.13 9.23
N HIS A 738 -37.75 15.43 8.14
CA HIS A 738 -37.25 14.06 8.20
C HIS A 738 -35.91 13.94 8.95
N MET A 739 -34.95 14.84 8.67
CA MET A 739 -33.67 14.88 9.36
C MET A 739 -33.82 15.14 10.86
N GLU A 740 -34.66 16.13 11.23
CA GLU A 740 -34.93 16.41 12.64
C GLU A 740 -35.51 15.21 13.37
N ARG A 741 -36.45 14.46 12.72
CA ARG A 741 -37.00 13.22 13.30
C ARG A 741 -35.93 12.15 13.51
N LEU A 742 -35.05 11.92 12.51
CA LEU A 742 -33.95 10.98 12.63
C LEU A 742 -32.99 11.38 13.76
N MET A 743 -32.66 12.66 13.86
CA MET A 743 -31.83 13.17 14.96
C MET A 743 -32.52 13.02 16.31
N GLN A 744 -33.84 13.26 16.44
CA GLN A 744 -34.59 13.07 17.68
C GLN A 744 -34.62 11.60 18.10
N ILE A 745 -34.85 10.68 17.18
CA ILE A 745 -34.80 9.23 17.45
C ILE A 745 -33.40 8.84 17.93
N ALA A 746 -32.37 9.25 17.20
CA ALA A 746 -30.98 8.95 17.56
C ALA A 746 -30.60 9.55 18.92
N PHE A 747 -31.10 10.76 19.26
CA PHE A 747 -30.85 11.39 20.57
C PHE A 747 -31.44 10.54 21.69
N ILE A 748 -32.70 10.13 21.55
CA ILE A 748 -33.40 9.30 22.54
C ILE A 748 -32.72 7.95 22.67
N ASP A 749 -32.44 7.25 21.57
CA ASP A 749 -31.82 5.92 21.59
C ASP A 749 -30.42 5.95 22.24
N LYS A 750 -29.61 6.95 21.91
CA LYS A 750 -28.27 7.10 22.49
C LYS A 750 -28.33 7.49 23.98
N SER A 751 -29.32 8.28 24.40
CA SER A 751 -29.54 8.63 25.79
C SER A 751 -29.97 7.40 26.59
N ILE A 752 -30.90 6.61 26.08
CA ILE A 752 -31.37 5.35 26.71
C ILE A 752 -30.20 4.36 26.79
N ALA A 753 -29.44 4.15 25.72
CA ALA A 753 -28.30 3.24 25.70
C ALA A 753 -27.23 3.65 26.75
N GLY A 754 -27.02 4.94 26.94
CA GLY A 754 -26.11 5.48 27.98
C GLY A 754 -26.59 5.26 29.42
N THR A 755 -27.91 5.18 29.67
CA THR A 755 -28.48 5.00 31.01
C THR A 755 -28.65 3.54 31.40
N VAL A 756 -28.97 2.65 30.45
CA VAL A 756 -29.27 1.24 30.71
C VAL A 756 -28.05 0.36 30.90
N ASN A 757 -26.87 0.74 30.41
CA ASN A 757 -25.66 -0.10 30.49
C ASN A 757 -24.38 0.67 30.88
N PRO A 758 -24.28 1.30 32.07
CA PRO A 758 -23.04 1.96 32.50
C PRO A 758 -21.88 0.97 32.76
N ARG A 759 -22.15 -0.35 32.86
CA ARG A 759 -21.13 -1.39 33.14
C ARG A 759 -20.48 -2.03 31.91
N ASN A 760 -21.06 -1.83 30.73
CA ASN A 760 -20.48 -2.34 29.46
C ASN A 760 -19.66 -1.29 28.71
N ALA A 761 -19.54 -0.09 29.21
CA ALA A 761 -18.50 0.81 28.80
C ALA A 761 -17.18 0.30 29.37
N THR A 762 -16.49 -0.55 28.62
CA THR A 762 -15.11 -0.92 28.94
C THR A 762 -14.30 0.38 28.93
N PRO A 763 -13.78 0.85 30.08
CA PRO A 763 -12.91 2.02 30.06
C PRO A 763 -11.69 1.69 29.20
N GLY A 764 -11.43 2.50 28.20
CA GLY A 764 -10.20 2.39 27.42
C GLY A 764 -10.28 1.66 26.08
N MET A 765 -11.44 1.18 25.63
CA MET A 765 -11.58 0.88 24.20
C MET A 765 -12.11 2.14 23.50
N PRO A 766 -11.33 2.83 22.67
CA PRO A 766 -11.90 3.75 21.71
C PRO A 766 -12.92 2.94 20.91
N TYR A 767 -14.15 3.41 20.83
CA TYR A 767 -15.16 2.80 19.96
C TYR A 767 -14.49 2.62 18.61
N SER A 768 -14.25 1.35 18.24
CA SER A 768 -13.67 1.05 16.96
C SER A 768 -14.58 1.66 15.90
N PHE A 769 -14.06 2.55 15.09
CA PHE A 769 -14.63 2.92 13.80
C PHE A 769 -14.60 1.72 12.81
N ALA A 770 -14.42 0.52 13.30
CA ALA A 770 -14.64 -0.73 12.62
C ALA A 770 -16.14 -0.99 12.49
N GLY A 771 -16.86 -0.08 11.87
CA GLY A 771 -18.29 -0.22 11.72
C GLY A 771 -18.87 0.86 10.83
N ALA A 772 -18.19 1.22 9.75
CA ALA A 772 -18.96 1.47 8.57
C ALA A 772 -19.59 0.11 8.23
N PRO A 773 -20.93 -0.03 8.17
CA PRO A 773 -21.49 -1.29 7.72
C PRO A 773 -20.87 -1.57 6.35
N ALA A 774 -20.19 -2.72 6.27
CA ALA A 774 -19.89 -3.31 5.00
C ALA A 774 -21.18 -3.25 4.19
N SER A 775 -21.11 -2.63 3.03
CA SER A 775 -22.27 -2.34 2.20
C SER A 775 -23.25 -3.49 2.16
N VAL A 776 -24.48 -3.21 2.49
CA VAL A 776 -25.60 -3.99 1.96
C VAL A 776 -25.62 -3.73 0.46
N GLY A 777 -25.09 -4.66 -0.31
CA GLY A 777 -24.90 -4.54 -1.75
C GLY A 777 -23.56 -3.92 -2.13
N GLY A 778 -22.59 -4.76 -2.39
CA GLY A 778 -21.15 -4.59 -2.69
C GLY A 778 -20.64 -3.46 -3.59
N LYS A 779 -21.32 -2.33 -3.68
CA LYS A 779 -20.98 -1.18 -4.53
C LYS A 779 -20.89 0.17 -3.80
N LEU A 780 -21.29 0.27 -2.54
CA LEU A 780 -21.27 1.54 -1.81
C LEU A 780 -19.92 1.87 -1.20
N ILE A 781 -19.07 0.89 -0.95
CA ILE A 781 -17.76 1.10 -0.30
C ILE A 781 -16.73 1.68 -1.28
N SER A 782 -16.88 1.44 -2.58
CA SER A 782 -15.96 2.00 -3.58
C SER A 782 -16.13 3.51 -3.80
N LEU A 783 -17.07 4.12 -3.11
CA LEU A 783 -17.41 5.52 -3.33
C LEU A 783 -16.84 6.49 -2.28
N THR A 784 -16.38 6.01 -1.11
CA THR A 784 -16.03 6.92 -0.02
C THR A 784 -14.56 7.25 0.14
N SER A 785 -13.67 6.58 -0.50
CA SER A 785 -12.33 7.06 -0.78
C SER A 785 -11.65 6.12 -1.76
N THR A 786 -10.95 6.68 -2.72
CA THR A 786 -9.96 5.95 -3.51
C THR A 786 -8.78 5.48 -2.64
N THR A 787 -8.86 5.68 -1.35
CA THR A 787 -7.85 5.40 -0.33
C THR A 787 -8.42 4.65 0.87
N ASP A 788 -9.50 3.89 0.69
CA ASP A 788 -9.86 2.91 1.71
C ASP A 788 -8.70 1.93 1.86
N TYR A 789 -8.26 1.73 3.10
CA TYR A 789 -7.17 0.82 3.46
C TYR A 789 -7.39 -0.59 2.88
N SER A 790 -8.64 -1.01 2.70
CA SER A 790 -9.01 -2.25 2.04
C SER A 790 -8.74 -2.21 0.53
N ASP A 791 -8.90 -1.07 -0.12
CA ASP A 791 -8.56 -0.87 -1.54
C ASP A 791 -7.05 -0.70 -1.74
N ALA A 792 -6.37 -0.11 -0.79
CA ALA A 792 -4.91 -0.10 -0.74
C ALA A 792 -4.35 -1.52 -0.56
N LEU A 793 -4.97 -2.36 0.26
CA LEU A 793 -4.67 -3.78 0.39
C LEU A 793 -4.97 -4.55 -0.91
N LYS A 794 -6.14 -4.33 -1.50
CA LYS A 794 -6.57 -4.97 -2.75
C LYS A 794 -5.74 -4.53 -3.97
N SER A 795 -5.26 -3.29 -3.96
CA SER A 795 -4.49 -2.72 -5.07
C SER A 795 -2.98 -2.97 -4.98
N GLY A 796 -2.49 -3.71 -3.97
CA GLY A 796 -1.06 -3.87 -3.72
C GLY A 796 -0.36 -2.56 -3.30
N ARG A 797 -1.11 -1.53 -2.93
CA ARG A 797 -0.58 -0.24 -2.49
C ARG A 797 -0.11 -0.25 -1.04
N VAL A 798 -0.49 -1.27 -0.28
CA VAL A 798 0.04 -1.46 1.06
C VAL A 798 1.42 -2.05 0.94
N ASN A 799 2.37 -1.31 1.39
CA ASN A 799 3.73 -1.80 1.46
C ASN A 799 3.83 -2.85 2.57
N TYR A 800 3.88 -4.10 2.16
CA TYR A 800 4.10 -5.24 3.05
C TYR A 800 5.53 -5.35 3.58
N GLY A 801 6.34 -4.33 3.42
CA GLY A 801 7.61 -4.22 4.12
C GLY A 801 7.38 -4.02 5.61
N GLY A 802 6.98 -5.06 6.31
CA GLY A 802 7.09 -5.25 7.78
C GLY A 802 6.73 -4.08 8.70
N GLY A 803 6.10 -3.04 8.21
CA GLY A 803 5.57 -1.96 9.03
C GLY A 803 4.33 -2.47 9.77
N ASP A 804 4.38 -2.51 11.09
CA ASP A 804 3.18 -2.70 11.90
C ASP A 804 2.20 -1.56 11.56
N PRO A 805 1.05 -1.84 10.90
CA PRO A 805 0.07 -0.79 10.63
C PRO A 805 -0.53 -0.20 11.93
N SER A 806 -0.27 -0.83 13.09
CA SER A 806 -0.58 -0.29 14.41
C SER A 806 0.49 0.70 14.90
N ALA A 807 1.67 0.73 14.29
CA ALA A 807 2.66 1.76 14.54
C ALA A 807 2.28 3.01 13.73
N SER A 808 1.13 3.58 14.04
CA SER A 808 0.87 4.96 13.72
C SER A 808 2.01 5.78 14.32
N ILE A 809 2.75 6.45 13.47
CA ILE A 809 3.79 7.41 13.89
C ILE A 809 3.15 8.57 14.67
N TYR A 810 1.83 8.69 14.63
CA TYR A 810 1.08 9.64 15.42
C TYR A 810 1.09 9.24 16.90
N PRO A 811 1.59 10.12 17.76
CA PRO A 811 1.73 9.86 19.20
C PRO A 811 0.40 9.65 19.92
N MET A 812 -0.74 9.88 19.27
CA MET A 812 -2.08 9.62 19.83
C MET A 812 -2.34 8.13 20.13
N ALA A 813 -1.53 7.20 19.61
CA ALA A 813 -1.62 5.77 19.97
C ALA A 813 -1.13 5.50 21.42
N ASN A 814 -0.43 6.46 22.03
CA ASN A 814 0.16 6.35 23.37
C ASN A 814 -0.41 7.36 24.36
N VAL A 815 -1.55 8.00 24.08
CA VAL A 815 -2.24 8.78 25.14
C VAL A 815 -2.79 7.76 26.14
N PRO A 816 -2.35 7.76 27.40
CA PRO A 816 -2.93 6.90 28.41
C PRO A 816 -4.42 7.20 28.52
N ALA A 817 -5.22 6.18 28.76
CA ALA A 817 -6.67 6.26 28.92
C ALA A 817 -7.08 7.18 30.08
#